data_0f5f4f2ed598d9e3b09958b3bdaf6b8e
#
_entry.id   0f5f4f2ed598d9e3b09958b3bdaf6b8e
#
_cell.length_a   1.000
_cell.length_b   1.000
_cell.length_c   1.000
_cell.angle_alpha   90.00
_cell.angle_beta   90.00
_cell.angle_gamma   90.00
#
_symmetry.space_group_name_H-M   'P 1'
#
loop_
_entity.id
_entity.type
_entity.pdbx_description
1 polymer ?
#
loop_
_entity_poly.entity_id
_entity_poly.type
_entity_poly.pdbx_seq_one_letter_code
_entity_poly.pdbx_strand_id
1 'polypeptide(L)'
;MSPLNLASPLTPRRLKRLPLALLLAGSASWTHGYAADSETPAPVPAGKPAANSSQLETVTVTTRRREESSQDVPTPMSVVSGQNLETQRVYRIQDLQQLVPSVNVAYMHARQSSVSIRGLGNNPASDGLEGSVGLYIDNVYLGRPGMAVFDLMDIEQLEVLRGPQGTLFGKNTTAGVINISTRAPTFTPERSIETSVGEDGYFQTKGTISGPLNDQLAGRFSAYRTRSDGDIKNEYDGDDLNGGSREGFRAQLLFKPNEDFNLRWIGDYNEEDSSAGTRVLYNTGPTINGVNLYQSRANAAGATLVNGSHRKVNLDNDQHVTVHQGGTSVEANWTLPSDFTLTSISSYRFWNFTPRNDDGLNVPASYNAGVSVEDKQYSQEFRLASPKGEFFDYVVGAYYFGSDLDNKSFAYYGPQADIWNGTAPGALANVTSVGNGHIKTDSFALFAQGTWHLTERLDFTAGVRGTYEEKSAWVTRDAPLGGATVTGAAATARRGRAGAYDSGDLNQYSSSPSGLLNLSYRITDDVLGYATLSHGEKSGGVNLAVGSAPVAGADSLLIGTERANNAELGFKSTLWDHRLQLNANVFWTQVNAYQTNAYDAENRVQYLTNAGSVRSRGVEFESTVIPLRGLTLNINGSYNDVSYLSYKDAPCPPEVSQAPGAPASCDLSGHQVVGASKWIGNANGEYKWNLDNGFEPYVTASYAFRSKAVGTVEDSDYGQIPSYAVVNFSTGLRGDFNQGQWEVSLWLKNAFDKTYYTTLWTGGNGGYEGLLGTPRTLGVTGRYDF
;
A
#
# COMPACT_ATOMS: atom_id res chain seq x y z
N MET A 1 5.35 -56.85 17.15
CA MET A 1 6.04 -55.57 17.33
C MET A 1 5.03 -54.50 17.08
N SER A 2 4.66 -53.75 18.11
CA SER A 2 3.49 -52.85 18.15
C SER A 2 3.61 -51.66 17.22
N PRO A 3 2.50 -51.16 16.66
CA PRO A 3 2.51 -49.94 15.83
C PRO A 3 2.59 -48.69 16.73
N LEU A 4 3.45 -47.77 16.33
CA LEU A 4 3.58 -46.43 16.90
C LEU A 4 2.30 -45.62 16.57
N ASN A 5 1.63 -45.16 17.63
CA ASN A 5 0.55 -44.19 17.58
C ASN A 5 1.06 -42.86 17.03
N LEU A 6 0.59 -42.49 15.85
CA LEU A 6 0.66 -41.14 15.33
C LEU A 6 -0.34 -40.25 16.10
N ALA A 7 0.19 -39.28 16.81
CA ALA A 7 -0.56 -38.31 17.55
C ALA A 7 -1.56 -37.55 16.64
N SER A 8 -2.80 -37.48 17.08
CA SER A 8 -3.87 -36.70 16.49
C SER A 8 -3.50 -35.22 16.37
N PRO A 9 -3.95 -34.49 15.34
CA PRO A 9 -3.74 -33.06 15.26
C PRO A 9 -4.43 -32.36 16.43
N LEU A 10 -3.67 -31.55 17.14
CA LEU A 10 -4.17 -30.66 18.19
C LEU A 10 -5.17 -29.70 17.54
N THR A 11 -6.45 -29.92 17.84
CA THR A 11 -7.50 -28.94 17.58
C THR A 11 -7.12 -27.62 18.29
N PRO A 12 -7.16 -26.47 17.61
CA PRO A 12 -6.98 -25.20 18.27
C PRO A 12 -8.08 -25.03 19.30
N ARG A 13 -7.73 -24.92 20.57
CA ARG A 13 -8.63 -24.51 21.65
C ARG A 13 -9.18 -23.15 21.25
N ARG A 14 -10.46 -23.10 20.89
CA ARG A 14 -11.22 -21.85 20.81
C ARG A 14 -11.09 -21.15 22.16
N LEU A 15 -10.27 -20.11 22.20
CA LEU A 15 -10.34 -19.12 23.27
C LEU A 15 -11.76 -18.59 23.27
N LYS A 16 -12.46 -18.81 24.38
CA LYS A 16 -13.81 -18.29 24.60
C LYS A 16 -13.74 -16.78 24.38
N ARG A 17 -14.42 -16.30 23.33
CA ARG A 17 -14.63 -14.89 23.08
C ARG A 17 -15.19 -14.26 24.34
N LEU A 18 -14.43 -13.44 25.02
CA LEU A 18 -14.99 -12.50 26.00
C LEU A 18 -15.84 -11.50 25.19
N PRO A 19 -17.12 -11.34 25.50
CA PRO A 19 -17.88 -10.25 24.93
C PRO A 19 -17.26 -8.96 25.46
N LEU A 20 -16.85 -8.05 24.57
CA LEU A 20 -16.51 -6.69 24.90
C LEU A 20 -17.80 -6.00 25.35
N ALA A 21 -18.14 -6.16 26.62
CA ALA A 21 -19.23 -5.43 27.24
C ALA A 21 -18.80 -3.96 27.28
N LEU A 22 -19.53 -3.11 26.56
CA LEU A 22 -19.46 -1.66 26.74
C LEU A 22 -19.75 -1.35 28.23
N LEU A 23 -18.73 -1.07 28.98
CA LEU A 23 -18.84 -0.42 30.29
C LEU A 23 -19.18 1.05 30.05
N LEU A 24 -20.46 1.36 29.96
CA LEU A 24 -20.99 2.67 30.28
C LEU A 24 -20.86 2.87 31.79
N ALA A 25 -19.68 3.32 32.24
CA ALA A 25 -19.48 3.73 33.61
C ALA A 25 -20.13 5.10 33.82
N GLY A 26 -21.15 5.08 34.64
CA GLY A 26 -21.87 6.27 35.08
C GLY A 26 -20.97 7.33 35.68
N SER A 27 -21.29 8.58 35.36
CA SER A 27 -20.75 9.80 35.94
C SER A 27 -21.09 9.87 37.43
N ALA A 28 -20.11 9.57 38.27
CA ALA A 28 -20.16 10.03 39.69
C ALA A 28 -19.54 11.42 39.79
N SER A 29 -20.36 12.41 39.96
CA SER A 29 -19.99 13.77 40.24
C SER A 29 -19.36 13.86 41.65
N TRP A 30 -18.07 14.19 41.69
CA TRP A 30 -17.43 14.65 42.93
C TRP A 30 -17.27 16.16 42.83
N THR A 31 -18.18 16.88 43.52
CA THR A 31 -18.04 18.31 43.78
C THR A 31 -17.10 18.52 44.96
N HIS A 32 -15.92 19.08 44.69
CA HIS A 32 -15.14 19.76 45.72
C HIS A 32 -15.03 21.24 45.33
N GLY A 33 -15.69 22.08 46.08
CA GLY A 33 -15.56 23.52 45.94
C GLY A 33 -14.23 23.98 46.52
N TYR A 34 -13.53 24.81 45.76
CA TYR A 34 -12.58 25.79 46.29
C TYR A 34 -12.83 27.11 45.59
N ALA A 35 -13.17 28.10 46.38
CA ALA A 35 -13.19 29.49 45.96
C ALA A 35 -11.76 30.05 46.10
N ALA A 36 -11.27 30.73 45.08
CA ALA A 36 -10.34 31.85 45.23
C ALA A 36 -10.20 32.59 43.89
N ASP A 37 -10.47 33.87 43.94
CA ASP A 37 -10.29 34.85 42.88
C ASP A 37 -8.84 34.98 42.45
N SER A 38 -8.58 34.91 41.13
CA SER A 38 -7.57 35.72 40.48
C SER A 38 -7.88 35.72 38.96
N GLU A 39 -8.26 36.89 38.47
CA GLU A 39 -8.42 37.13 37.02
C GLU A 39 -7.07 36.98 36.30
N THR A 40 -6.90 35.85 35.60
CA THR A 40 -5.89 35.72 34.55
C THR A 40 -6.64 35.78 33.21
N PRO A 41 -6.12 36.45 32.15
CA PRO A 41 -6.82 36.53 30.89
C PRO A 41 -6.97 35.12 30.33
N ALA A 42 -8.21 34.76 30.03
CA ALA A 42 -8.51 33.49 29.37
C ALA A 42 -7.72 33.36 28.07
N PRO A 43 -7.09 32.18 27.79
CA PRO A 43 -6.54 31.91 26.47
C PRO A 43 -7.69 32.01 25.47
N VAL A 44 -7.45 32.75 24.38
CA VAL A 44 -8.38 32.85 23.25
C VAL A 44 -8.63 31.43 22.78
N PRO A 45 -9.88 30.93 22.76
CA PRO A 45 -10.14 29.61 22.20
C PRO A 45 -9.65 29.62 20.74
N ALA A 46 -8.87 28.61 20.33
CA ALA A 46 -8.57 28.38 18.95
C ALA A 46 -9.91 28.39 18.18
N GLY A 47 -10.11 29.39 17.34
CA GLY A 47 -11.39 29.66 16.70
C GLY A 47 -11.79 28.39 15.93
N LYS A 48 -13.02 27.90 16.15
CA LYS A 48 -13.66 26.93 15.25
C LYS A 48 -13.36 27.39 13.82
N PRO A 49 -12.94 26.51 12.90
CA PRO A 49 -12.83 26.89 11.51
C PRO A 49 -14.14 27.53 11.10
N ALA A 50 -14.08 28.75 10.60
CA ALA A 50 -15.28 29.46 10.19
C ALA A 50 -15.92 28.62 9.08
N ALA A 51 -17.07 28.01 9.33
CA ALA A 51 -17.79 27.08 8.46
C ALA A 51 -18.18 27.69 7.08
N ASN A 52 -17.56 28.79 6.71
CA ASN A 52 -17.81 29.57 5.49
C ASN A 52 -16.60 30.38 5.04
N SER A 53 -15.36 29.88 5.17
CA SER A 53 -14.23 30.59 4.58
C SER A 53 -14.39 30.59 3.04
N SER A 54 -14.24 31.75 2.43
CA SER A 54 -14.19 31.88 0.96
C SER A 54 -12.77 31.63 0.42
N GLN A 55 -11.83 31.20 1.27
CA GLN A 55 -10.43 31.02 0.96
C GLN A 55 -9.99 29.61 1.38
N LEU A 56 -9.01 29.06 0.64
CA LEU A 56 -8.37 27.80 0.92
C LEU A 56 -7.46 27.94 2.14
N GLU A 57 -7.50 26.94 3.02
CA GLU A 57 -6.62 26.87 4.18
C GLU A 57 -5.21 26.51 3.75
N THR A 58 -4.20 27.01 4.49
CA THR A 58 -2.82 26.63 4.28
C THR A 58 -2.60 25.23 4.85
N VAL A 59 -2.16 24.29 4.00
CA VAL A 59 -1.85 22.92 4.40
C VAL A 59 -0.38 22.83 4.77
N THR A 60 -0.11 22.46 6.03
CA THR A 60 1.25 22.22 6.54
C THR A 60 1.69 20.78 6.26
N VAL A 61 2.94 20.59 5.87
CA VAL A 61 3.55 19.30 5.56
C VAL A 61 4.87 19.12 6.29
N THR A 62 5.30 17.86 6.45
CA THR A 62 6.56 17.51 7.15
C THR A 62 7.57 16.80 6.24
N THR A 63 7.36 16.84 4.94
CA THR A 63 8.12 16.08 3.94
C THR A 63 9.61 16.39 3.89
N ARG A 64 10.02 17.62 4.24
CA ARG A 64 11.44 17.97 4.36
C ARG A 64 11.96 17.86 5.80
N ARG A 65 11.27 17.06 6.63
CA ARG A 65 11.59 16.87 8.05
C ARG A 65 11.50 18.17 8.87
N ARG A 66 10.68 19.12 8.37
CA ARG A 66 10.31 20.40 8.98
C ARG A 66 8.87 20.70 8.66
N GLU A 67 8.20 21.45 9.50
CA GLU A 67 6.86 21.97 9.21
C GLU A 67 6.95 23.14 8.23
N GLU A 68 6.32 22.99 7.08
CA GLU A 68 6.31 23.98 6.00
C GLU A 68 4.94 23.99 5.30
N SER A 69 4.59 25.11 4.69
CA SER A 69 3.43 25.16 3.80
C SER A 69 3.64 24.26 2.58
N SER A 70 2.65 23.47 2.23
CA SER A 70 2.73 22.60 1.04
C SER A 70 2.99 23.37 -0.26
N GLN A 71 2.61 24.66 -0.32
CA GLN A 71 2.83 25.54 -1.47
C GLN A 71 4.26 26.08 -1.52
N ASP A 72 4.97 26.12 -0.40
CA ASP A 72 6.36 26.59 -0.33
C ASP A 72 7.37 25.44 -0.55
N VAL A 73 6.94 24.18 -0.48
CA VAL A 73 7.84 23.04 -0.73
C VAL A 73 7.98 22.78 -2.24
N PRO A 74 9.17 22.95 -2.84
CA PRO A 74 9.40 22.83 -4.28
C PRO A 74 9.53 21.36 -4.72
N THR A 75 8.50 20.55 -4.44
CA THR A 75 8.41 19.13 -4.76
C THR A 75 6.97 18.78 -5.15
N PRO A 76 6.75 17.93 -6.16
CA PRO A 76 5.42 17.49 -6.51
C PRO A 76 4.87 16.60 -5.41
N MET A 77 3.74 16.98 -4.85
CA MET A 77 3.11 16.27 -3.76
C MET A 77 1.61 16.44 -3.76
N SER A 78 0.89 15.43 -3.31
CA SER A 78 -0.51 15.51 -2.93
C SER A 78 -0.64 15.40 -1.42
N VAL A 79 -1.47 16.22 -0.82
CA VAL A 79 -1.81 16.11 0.60
C VAL A 79 -3.31 15.83 0.73
N VAL A 80 -3.66 14.77 1.42
CA VAL A 80 -5.04 14.39 1.71
C VAL A 80 -5.24 14.46 3.21
N SER A 81 -6.07 15.39 3.67
CA SER A 81 -6.39 15.51 5.10
C SER A 81 -7.23 14.34 5.59
N GLY A 82 -7.13 14.02 6.88
CA GLY A 82 -7.96 12.98 7.51
C GLY A 82 -9.45 13.24 7.32
N GLN A 83 -9.89 14.51 7.38
CA GLN A 83 -11.27 14.88 7.11
C GLN A 83 -11.69 14.56 5.66
N ASN A 84 -10.81 14.79 4.68
CA ASN A 84 -11.10 14.43 3.29
C ASN A 84 -11.18 12.91 3.09
N LEU A 85 -10.29 12.13 3.75
CA LEU A 85 -10.37 10.67 3.76
C LEU A 85 -11.73 10.19 4.31
N GLU A 86 -12.19 10.77 5.41
CA GLU A 86 -13.48 10.45 6.05
C GLU A 86 -14.67 10.85 5.15
N THR A 87 -14.68 12.06 4.60
CA THR A 87 -15.75 12.56 3.72
C THR A 87 -15.86 11.73 2.43
N GLN A 88 -14.72 11.33 1.84
CA GLN A 88 -14.67 10.52 0.62
C GLN A 88 -14.75 9.01 0.89
N ARG A 89 -14.88 8.60 2.16
CA ARG A 89 -14.95 7.18 2.56
C ARG A 89 -13.75 6.36 2.10
N VAL A 90 -12.55 6.95 2.15
CA VAL A 90 -11.28 6.30 1.85
C VAL A 90 -10.72 5.72 3.13
N TYR A 91 -10.89 4.43 3.33
CA TYR A 91 -10.53 3.76 4.58
C TYR A 91 -9.29 2.88 4.47
N ARG A 92 -8.79 2.62 3.26
CA ARG A 92 -7.61 1.80 3.03
C ARG A 92 -6.69 2.45 2.01
N ILE A 93 -5.41 2.07 2.04
CA ILE A 93 -4.40 2.61 1.11
C ILE A 93 -4.75 2.35 -0.37
N GLN A 94 -5.41 1.24 -0.69
CA GLN A 94 -5.85 0.96 -2.06
C GLN A 94 -6.94 1.92 -2.57
N ASP A 95 -7.67 2.57 -1.67
CA ASP A 95 -8.71 3.53 -2.05
C ASP A 95 -8.11 4.89 -2.47
N LEU A 96 -6.84 5.18 -2.09
CA LEU A 96 -6.14 6.42 -2.44
C LEU A 96 -6.06 6.65 -3.94
N GLN A 97 -6.05 5.60 -4.75
CA GLN A 97 -6.04 5.70 -6.19
C GLN A 97 -7.27 6.42 -6.77
N GLN A 98 -8.33 6.62 -5.98
CA GLN A 98 -9.51 7.43 -6.36
C GLN A 98 -9.30 8.92 -6.10
N LEU A 99 -8.35 9.30 -5.25
CA LEU A 99 -8.06 10.69 -4.87
C LEU A 99 -6.78 11.23 -5.51
N VAL A 100 -5.75 10.38 -5.64
CA VAL A 100 -4.42 10.77 -6.13
C VAL A 100 -4.12 10.06 -7.45
N PRO A 101 -4.17 10.78 -8.61
CA PRO A 101 -4.09 10.15 -9.93
C PRO A 101 -2.79 9.39 -10.19
N SER A 102 -1.66 9.88 -9.67
CA SER A 102 -0.35 9.25 -9.87
C SER A 102 -0.17 7.92 -9.13
N VAL A 103 -1.03 7.64 -8.15
CA VAL A 103 -0.98 6.42 -7.33
C VAL A 103 -1.80 5.31 -7.97
N ASN A 104 -1.23 4.11 -8.02
CA ASN A 104 -1.95 2.88 -8.31
C ASN A 104 -1.59 1.83 -7.26
N VAL A 105 -2.59 1.15 -6.73
CA VAL A 105 -2.41 0.09 -5.75
C VAL A 105 -2.99 -1.20 -6.32
N ALA A 106 -2.10 -2.13 -6.67
CA ALA A 106 -2.49 -3.49 -6.98
C ALA A 106 -2.57 -4.26 -5.65
N TYR A 107 -3.74 -4.73 -5.31
CA TYR A 107 -4.00 -5.44 -4.06
C TYR A 107 -4.76 -6.73 -4.31
N MET A 108 -4.12 -7.86 -4.06
CA MET A 108 -4.79 -9.16 -3.98
C MET A 108 -5.11 -9.47 -2.51
N HIS A 109 -4.08 -9.57 -1.71
CA HIS A 109 -4.10 -9.65 -0.25
C HIS A 109 -2.82 -9.00 0.28
N ALA A 110 -2.66 -8.87 1.59
CA ALA A 110 -1.58 -8.09 2.19
C ALA A 110 -0.17 -8.45 1.64
N ARG A 111 0.15 -9.73 1.46
CA ARG A 111 1.45 -10.16 0.91
C ARG A 111 1.61 -9.84 -0.59
N GLN A 112 0.57 -10.01 -1.38
CA GLN A 112 0.60 -9.72 -2.84
C GLN A 112 -0.04 -8.36 -3.10
N SER A 113 0.54 -7.33 -2.52
CA SER A 113 0.19 -5.95 -2.75
C SER A 113 1.41 -5.19 -3.28
N SER A 114 1.16 -4.23 -4.17
CA SER A 114 2.17 -3.30 -4.64
C SER A 114 1.59 -1.90 -4.78
N VAL A 115 2.40 -0.92 -4.42
CA VAL A 115 2.08 0.49 -4.61
C VAL A 115 3.00 1.04 -5.68
N SER A 116 2.43 1.70 -6.67
CA SER A 116 3.19 2.38 -7.71
C SER A 116 2.80 3.85 -7.82
N ILE A 117 3.80 4.68 -8.13
CA ILE A 117 3.63 6.10 -8.41
C ILE A 117 4.20 6.36 -9.80
N ARG A 118 3.44 7.07 -10.65
CA ARG A 118 3.83 7.32 -12.05
C ARG A 118 4.09 6.03 -12.84
N GLY A 119 3.40 4.93 -12.49
CA GLY A 119 3.58 3.61 -13.11
C GLY A 119 4.88 2.88 -12.75
N LEU A 120 5.67 3.42 -11.82
CA LEU A 120 6.86 2.78 -11.26
C LEU A 120 6.53 2.18 -9.89
N GLY A 121 7.03 0.96 -9.60
CA GLY A 121 6.83 0.31 -8.30
C GLY A 121 5.96 -0.94 -8.34
N ASN A 122 5.48 -1.37 -9.49
CA ASN A 122 4.85 -2.68 -9.61
C ASN A 122 5.88 -3.78 -9.33
N ASN A 123 5.83 -4.32 -8.13
CA ASN A 123 6.74 -5.36 -7.70
C ASN A 123 6.17 -6.74 -7.97
N PRO A 124 7.01 -7.68 -8.43
CA PRO A 124 6.68 -9.09 -8.29
C PRO A 124 6.52 -9.42 -6.80
N ALA A 125 5.57 -10.30 -6.48
CA ALA A 125 5.32 -10.73 -5.10
C ALA A 125 6.47 -11.61 -4.60
N SER A 126 7.55 -10.98 -4.14
CA SER A 126 8.71 -11.65 -3.55
C SER A 126 9.01 -11.07 -2.17
N ASP A 127 9.03 -11.93 -1.16
CA ASP A 127 9.25 -11.52 0.23
C ASP A 127 10.70 -11.05 0.48
N GLY A 128 11.63 -11.47 -0.37
CA GLY A 128 13.03 -11.07 -0.30
C GLY A 128 13.34 -9.71 -0.97
N LEU A 129 12.32 -9.01 -1.51
CA LEU A 129 12.44 -7.68 -2.12
C LEU A 129 11.56 -6.66 -1.42
N GLU A 130 12.06 -5.43 -1.29
CA GLU A 130 11.27 -4.29 -0.86
C GLU A 130 10.57 -3.60 -2.05
N GLY A 131 9.68 -2.61 -1.77
CA GLY A 131 8.98 -1.80 -2.77
C GLY A 131 9.85 -0.70 -3.38
N SER A 132 9.33 -0.01 -4.42
CA SER A 132 9.93 1.21 -4.98
C SER A 132 9.24 2.48 -4.44
N VAL A 133 8.14 2.33 -3.71
CA VAL A 133 7.45 3.40 -2.98
C VAL A 133 7.68 3.19 -1.49
N GLY A 134 8.29 4.17 -0.84
CA GLY A 134 8.47 4.16 0.62
C GLY A 134 7.14 4.39 1.33
N LEU A 135 6.79 3.50 2.25
CA LEU A 135 5.58 3.61 3.06
C LEU A 135 5.97 3.94 4.48
N TYR A 136 5.39 5.00 5.04
CA TYR A 136 5.69 5.48 6.38
C TYR A 136 4.42 5.70 7.18
N ILE A 137 4.46 5.40 8.48
CA ILE A 137 3.46 5.81 9.46
C ILE A 137 4.16 6.46 10.64
N ASP A 138 3.78 7.70 10.97
CA ASP A 138 4.37 8.49 12.06
C ASP A 138 5.92 8.42 12.03
N ASN A 139 6.52 8.72 10.88
CA ASN A 139 7.97 8.65 10.60
C ASN A 139 8.60 7.25 10.64
N VAL A 140 7.86 6.18 10.89
CA VAL A 140 8.37 4.79 10.90
C VAL A 140 8.23 4.17 9.51
N TYR A 141 9.33 3.70 8.94
CA TYR A 141 9.35 2.98 7.66
C TYR A 141 8.70 1.60 7.77
N LEU A 142 7.85 1.27 6.81
CA LEU A 142 7.23 -0.05 6.66
C LEU A 142 7.92 -0.77 5.50
N GLY A 143 8.74 -1.76 5.79
CA GLY A 143 9.58 -2.43 4.79
C GLY A 143 8.82 -3.27 3.77
N ARG A 144 7.56 -3.60 4.04
CA ARG A 144 6.70 -4.38 3.15
C ARG A 144 5.44 -3.60 2.80
N PRO A 145 4.98 -3.59 1.54
CA PRO A 145 3.70 -2.96 1.17
C PRO A 145 2.51 -3.50 1.98
N GLY A 146 2.54 -4.80 2.34
CA GLY A 146 1.51 -5.44 3.16
C GLY A 146 1.36 -4.86 4.56
N MET A 147 2.41 -4.29 5.13
CA MET A 147 2.36 -3.63 6.44
C MET A 147 1.55 -2.34 6.45
N ALA A 148 1.29 -1.74 5.28
CA ALA A 148 0.43 -0.56 5.15
C ALA A 148 -1.03 -0.91 4.86
N VAL A 149 -1.37 -2.21 4.81
CA VAL A 149 -2.74 -2.68 4.55
C VAL A 149 -3.47 -2.86 5.87
N PHE A 150 -3.99 -1.76 6.39
CA PHE A 150 -4.89 -1.67 7.56
C PHE A 150 -5.92 -0.56 7.31
N ASP A 151 -6.97 -0.51 8.13
CA ASP A 151 -7.96 0.55 8.00
C ASP A 151 -7.36 1.89 8.52
N LEU A 152 -7.39 2.91 7.66
CA LEU A 152 -6.91 4.27 7.96
C LEU A 152 -7.83 4.90 9.01
N MET A 153 -7.42 4.79 10.27
CA MET A 153 -8.18 5.27 11.42
C MET A 153 -7.44 6.43 12.08
N ASP A 154 -8.19 7.50 12.38
CA ASP A 154 -7.68 8.62 13.17
C ASP A 154 -6.42 9.25 12.55
N ILE A 155 -6.51 9.47 11.24
CA ILE A 155 -5.45 10.04 10.42
C ILE A 155 -5.53 11.57 10.49
N GLU A 156 -4.39 12.21 10.68
CA GLU A 156 -4.25 13.67 10.55
C GLU A 156 -4.18 14.05 9.08
N GLN A 157 -3.21 13.46 8.37
CA GLN A 157 -3.03 13.65 6.94
C GLN A 157 -2.22 12.51 6.32
N LEU A 158 -2.30 12.45 5.00
CA LEU A 158 -1.54 11.56 4.15
C LEU A 158 -0.86 12.39 3.08
N GLU A 159 0.46 12.26 2.98
CA GLU A 159 1.30 12.97 2.02
C GLU A 159 1.83 11.98 0.98
N VAL A 160 1.65 12.28 -0.29
CA VAL A 160 2.19 11.49 -1.42
C VAL A 160 3.22 12.32 -2.14
N LEU A 161 4.50 11.97 -1.98
CA LEU A 161 5.62 12.58 -2.71
C LEU A 161 5.93 11.77 -3.95
N ARG A 162 6.19 12.44 -5.06
CA ARG A 162 6.46 11.81 -6.35
C ARG A 162 7.92 11.95 -6.75
N GLY A 163 8.42 10.94 -7.49
CA GLY A 163 9.82 10.84 -7.90
C GLY A 163 10.73 10.39 -6.76
N PRO A 164 12.04 10.15 -7.04
CA PRO A 164 12.98 9.64 -6.05
C PRO A 164 13.14 10.57 -4.84
N GLN A 165 12.94 10.00 -3.64
CA GLN A 165 13.03 10.68 -2.34
C GLN A 165 14.19 10.13 -1.47
N GLY A 166 15.23 9.60 -2.11
CA GLY A 166 16.29 8.84 -1.44
C GLY A 166 17.07 9.60 -0.39
N THR A 167 17.20 10.93 -0.46
CA THR A 167 17.96 11.75 0.48
C THR A 167 17.41 11.69 1.91
N LEU A 168 16.17 12.07 2.12
CA LEU A 168 15.57 12.16 3.46
C LEU A 168 14.80 10.90 3.88
N PHE A 169 14.25 10.16 2.89
CA PHE A 169 13.51 8.94 3.16
C PHE A 169 14.30 7.65 2.91
N GLY A 170 15.44 7.75 2.24
CA GLY A 170 16.36 6.63 2.06
C GLY A 170 16.05 5.73 0.87
N LYS A 171 16.67 4.55 0.86
CA LYS A 171 16.49 3.54 -0.18
C LYS A 171 15.02 3.12 -0.31
N ASN A 172 14.68 2.48 -1.44
CA ASN A 172 13.33 1.95 -1.68
C ASN A 172 12.25 3.04 -1.85
N THR A 173 12.68 4.25 -2.23
CA THR A 173 11.82 5.40 -2.51
C THR A 173 12.06 5.94 -3.93
N THR A 174 12.40 5.06 -4.86
CA THR A 174 12.75 5.41 -6.25
C THR A 174 11.56 5.92 -7.06
N ALA A 175 10.34 5.52 -6.71
CA ALA A 175 9.11 6.00 -7.34
C ALA A 175 8.44 7.13 -6.54
N GLY A 176 8.65 7.16 -5.22
CA GLY A 176 8.07 8.16 -4.33
C GLY A 176 7.89 7.67 -2.89
N VAL A 177 7.09 8.42 -2.12
CA VAL A 177 6.79 8.13 -0.72
C VAL A 177 5.30 8.35 -0.45
N ILE A 178 4.71 7.50 0.37
CA ILE A 178 3.42 7.74 1.04
C ILE A 178 3.72 7.83 2.53
N ASN A 179 3.52 9.01 3.10
CA ASN A 179 3.72 9.30 4.52
C ASN A 179 2.37 9.51 5.19
N ILE A 180 2.04 8.67 6.17
CA ILE A 180 0.80 8.68 6.92
C ILE A 180 1.10 9.26 8.30
N SER A 181 0.46 10.37 8.66
CA SER A 181 0.54 10.96 9.99
C SER A 181 -0.77 10.73 10.73
N THR A 182 -0.69 10.21 11.95
CA THR A 182 -1.86 10.00 12.80
C THR A 182 -2.05 11.18 13.74
N ARG A 183 -3.30 11.46 14.16
CA ARG A 183 -3.59 12.54 15.09
C ARG A 183 -2.87 12.31 16.41
N ALA A 184 -2.19 13.34 16.92
CA ALA A 184 -1.48 13.29 18.19
C ALA A 184 -2.46 13.38 19.38
N PRO A 185 -2.05 12.93 20.59
CA PRO A 185 -2.78 13.23 21.83
C PRO A 185 -2.93 14.74 22.05
N THR A 186 -4.10 15.17 22.54
CA THR A 186 -4.44 16.57 22.78
C THR A 186 -4.57 16.85 24.29
N PHE A 187 -4.26 18.07 24.71
CA PHE A 187 -4.49 18.51 26.07
C PHE A 187 -5.91 19.07 26.30
N THR A 188 -6.72 19.08 25.22
CA THR A 188 -8.17 19.33 25.30
C THR A 188 -8.89 18.00 25.09
N PRO A 189 -9.95 17.68 25.87
CA PRO A 189 -10.71 16.46 25.68
C PRO A 189 -11.36 16.42 24.29
N GLU A 190 -11.16 15.31 23.57
CA GLU A 190 -11.78 15.01 22.29
C GLU A 190 -12.31 13.58 22.33
N ARG A 191 -13.49 13.37 21.80
CA ARG A 191 -14.09 12.05 21.68
C ARG A 191 -14.86 11.97 20.39
N SER A 192 -14.79 10.82 19.72
CA SER A 192 -15.56 10.55 18.52
C SER A 192 -16.04 9.11 18.48
N ILE A 193 -17.21 8.93 17.92
CA ILE A 193 -17.74 7.63 17.55
C ILE A 193 -18.35 7.71 16.15
N GLU A 194 -18.01 6.77 15.30
CA GLU A 194 -18.58 6.64 13.96
C GLU A 194 -19.07 5.22 13.75
N THR A 195 -20.25 5.04 13.17
CA THR A 195 -20.79 3.74 12.79
C THR A 195 -21.36 3.81 11.38
N SER A 196 -20.99 2.86 10.55
CA SER A 196 -21.46 2.72 9.17
C SER A 196 -22.10 1.35 8.97
N VAL A 197 -23.20 1.32 8.23
CA VAL A 197 -23.85 0.09 7.76
C VAL A 197 -24.12 0.21 6.27
N GLY A 198 -24.08 -0.92 5.56
CA GLY A 198 -24.27 -0.93 4.10
C GLY A 198 -24.67 -2.31 3.58
N GLU A 199 -24.77 -2.40 2.24
CA GLU A 199 -25.02 -3.65 1.54
C GLU A 199 -23.90 -4.68 1.80
N ASP A 200 -24.12 -5.93 1.44
CA ASP A 200 -23.19 -7.07 1.61
C ASP A 200 -22.73 -7.25 3.07
N GLY A 201 -23.63 -7.04 4.03
CA GLY A 201 -23.32 -7.16 5.46
C GLY A 201 -22.26 -6.17 5.97
N TYR A 202 -22.00 -5.09 5.21
CA TYR A 202 -20.99 -4.09 5.61
C TYR A 202 -21.38 -3.42 6.93
N PHE A 203 -20.49 -3.54 7.90
CA PHE A 203 -20.56 -2.89 9.19
C PHE A 203 -19.18 -2.38 9.58
N GLN A 204 -19.09 -1.11 9.94
CA GLN A 204 -17.87 -0.52 10.50
C GLN A 204 -18.22 0.32 11.73
N THR A 205 -17.43 0.20 12.78
CA THR A 205 -17.46 1.13 13.92
C THR A 205 -16.05 1.59 14.24
N LYS A 206 -15.91 2.88 14.55
CA LYS A 206 -14.65 3.50 14.97
C LYS A 206 -14.94 4.37 16.19
N GLY A 207 -13.99 4.42 17.12
CA GLY A 207 -14.08 5.30 18.29
C GLY A 207 -12.71 5.82 18.67
N THR A 208 -12.69 7.07 19.11
CA THR A 208 -11.47 7.75 19.58
C THR A 208 -11.77 8.52 20.85
N ILE A 209 -10.82 8.49 21.76
CA ILE A 209 -10.80 9.34 22.96
C ILE A 209 -9.39 9.91 23.12
N SER A 210 -9.29 11.23 23.35
CA SER A 210 -8.05 11.93 23.63
C SER A 210 -8.27 12.94 24.75
N GLY A 211 -7.23 13.24 25.52
CA GLY A 211 -7.28 14.28 26.53
C GLY A 211 -6.09 14.25 27.48
N PRO A 212 -6.01 15.27 28.37
CA PRO A 212 -4.96 15.36 29.37
C PRO A 212 -5.11 14.25 30.42
N LEU A 213 -4.00 13.62 30.77
CA LEU A 213 -3.85 12.78 31.96
C LEU A 213 -3.34 13.63 33.14
N ASN A 214 -2.55 14.66 32.85
CA ASN A 214 -2.14 15.75 33.70
C ASN A 214 -1.64 16.92 32.83
N ASP A 215 -1.11 17.97 33.42
CA ASP A 215 -0.67 19.21 32.72
C ASP A 215 0.49 18.97 31.71
N GLN A 216 1.22 17.87 31.84
CA GLN A 216 2.39 17.54 31.00
C GLN A 216 2.20 16.25 30.17
N LEU A 217 1.16 15.49 30.43
CA LEU A 217 0.93 14.20 29.80
C LEU A 217 -0.50 14.14 29.24
N ALA A 218 -0.60 13.91 27.94
CA ALA A 218 -1.86 13.63 27.26
C ALA A 218 -1.86 12.20 26.70
N GLY A 219 -3.05 11.60 26.61
CA GLY A 219 -3.27 10.28 26.05
C GLY A 219 -4.28 10.31 24.92
N ARG A 220 -4.12 9.41 23.95
CA ARG A 220 -5.08 9.16 22.87
C ARG A 220 -5.24 7.67 22.65
N PHE A 221 -6.47 7.21 22.53
CA PHE A 221 -6.81 5.84 22.21
C PHE A 221 -7.85 5.80 21.11
N SER A 222 -7.59 5.00 20.07
CA SER A 222 -8.50 4.83 18.94
C SER A 222 -8.63 3.34 18.63
N ALA A 223 -9.85 2.90 18.28
CA ALA A 223 -10.11 1.52 17.92
C ALA A 223 -11.15 1.45 16.79
N TYR A 224 -11.07 0.39 15.99
CA TYR A 224 -12.05 0.13 14.94
C TYR A 224 -12.36 -1.35 14.78
N ARG A 225 -13.52 -1.62 14.20
CA ARG A 225 -13.90 -2.93 13.69
C ARG A 225 -14.68 -2.74 12.40
N THR A 226 -14.29 -3.49 11.36
CA THR A 226 -14.95 -3.52 10.06
C THR A 226 -15.30 -4.97 9.72
N ARG A 227 -16.48 -5.20 9.16
CA ARG A 227 -16.93 -6.52 8.66
C ARG A 227 -17.68 -6.34 7.35
N SER A 228 -17.58 -7.33 6.46
CA SER A 228 -18.46 -7.51 5.30
C SER A 228 -18.62 -9.00 5.01
N ASP A 229 -19.74 -9.39 4.42
CA ASP A 229 -19.99 -10.80 4.08
C ASP A 229 -19.25 -11.19 2.79
N GLY A 230 -19.02 -10.25 1.88
CA GLY A 230 -18.33 -10.46 0.61
C GLY A 230 -19.22 -10.16 -0.58
N ASP A 231 -18.60 -10.04 -1.76
CA ASP A 231 -19.27 -9.59 -2.98
C ASP A 231 -19.04 -10.53 -4.19
N ILE A 232 -18.46 -11.71 -3.94
CA ILE A 232 -18.20 -12.75 -4.95
C ILE A 232 -18.85 -14.06 -4.50
N LYS A 233 -19.79 -14.57 -5.30
CA LYS A 233 -20.50 -15.82 -5.01
C LYS A 233 -19.69 -17.04 -5.42
N ASN A 234 -19.43 -17.97 -4.51
CA ASN A 234 -18.91 -19.29 -4.83
C ASN A 234 -20.07 -20.23 -5.22
N GLU A 235 -20.09 -20.70 -6.46
CA GLU A 235 -21.17 -21.60 -6.93
C GLU A 235 -21.02 -23.05 -6.42
N TYR A 236 -19.84 -23.39 -5.87
CA TYR A 236 -19.57 -24.74 -5.35
C TYR A 236 -20.34 -25.04 -4.06
N ASP A 237 -20.27 -24.14 -3.10
CA ASP A 237 -20.85 -24.30 -1.75
C ASP A 237 -21.92 -23.26 -1.42
N GLY A 238 -21.99 -22.18 -2.21
CA GLY A 238 -22.94 -21.10 -2.02
C GLY A 238 -22.45 -19.99 -1.09
N ASP A 239 -21.20 -20.00 -0.67
CA ASP A 239 -20.61 -18.97 0.19
C ASP A 239 -20.34 -17.67 -0.57
N ASP A 240 -20.35 -16.55 0.16
CA ASP A 240 -19.92 -15.24 -0.34
C ASP A 240 -18.45 -15.01 0.05
N LEU A 241 -17.62 -14.71 -0.94
CA LEU A 241 -16.18 -14.52 -0.80
C LEU A 241 -15.77 -13.06 -1.03
N ASN A 242 -14.51 -12.73 -0.78
CA ASN A 242 -13.94 -11.38 -0.83
C ASN A 242 -14.43 -10.48 0.34
N GLY A 243 -15.00 -11.10 1.37
CA GLY A 243 -15.42 -10.47 2.63
C GLY A 243 -14.51 -10.85 3.78
N GLY A 244 -14.90 -10.46 5.00
CA GLY A 244 -14.21 -10.82 6.23
C GLY A 244 -14.30 -9.74 7.31
N SER A 245 -13.46 -9.87 8.31
CA SER A 245 -13.37 -8.91 9.43
C SER A 245 -11.97 -8.31 9.54
N ARG A 246 -11.92 -7.04 9.90
CA ARG A 246 -10.70 -6.33 10.28
C ARG A 246 -10.95 -5.56 11.56
N GLU A 247 -10.01 -5.63 12.47
CA GLU A 247 -10.08 -4.88 13.71
C GLU A 247 -8.70 -4.39 14.13
N GLY A 248 -8.65 -3.30 14.87
CA GLY A 248 -7.40 -2.76 15.35
C GLY A 248 -7.58 -1.66 16.37
N PHE A 249 -6.48 -1.34 17.03
CA PHE A 249 -6.42 -0.23 17.98
C PHE A 249 -5.05 0.46 17.91
N ARG A 250 -5.04 1.72 18.37
CA ARG A 250 -3.83 2.53 18.59
C ARG A 250 -3.94 3.25 19.93
N ALA A 251 -2.89 3.16 20.72
CA ALA A 251 -2.72 3.89 21.96
C ALA A 251 -1.51 4.83 21.84
N GLN A 252 -1.63 6.04 22.33
CA GLN A 252 -0.58 7.04 22.27
C GLN A 252 -0.48 7.81 23.57
N LEU A 253 0.76 8.19 23.92
CA LEU A 253 1.06 9.10 25.01
C LEU A 253 1.94 10.23 24.50
N LEU A 254 1.60 11.46 24.85
CA LEU A 254 2.41 12.65 24.55
C LEU A 254 2.82 13.28 25.88
N PHE A 255 4.13 13.24 26.16
CA PHE A 255 4.73 13.90 27.32
C PHE A 255 5.40 15.21 26.87
N LYS A 256 4.93 16.33 27.40
CA LYS A 256 5.43 17.68 27.11
C LYS A 256 5.69 18.40 28.41
N PRO A 257 6.86 18.18 29.05
CA PRO A 257 7.20 18.79 30.34
C PRO A 257 7.46 20.30 30.25
N ASN A 258 7.85 20.80 29.09
CA ASN A 258 8.11 22.21 28.79
C ASN A 258 7.96 22.48 27.28
N GLU A 259 8.21 23.70 26.82
CA GLU A 259 8.12 24.10 25.41
C GLU A 259 9.23 23.49 24.55
N ASP A 260 10.40 23.18 25.13
CA ASP A 260 11.60 22.74 24.40
C ASP A 260 11.66 21.22 24.20
N PHE A 261 10.84 20.44 24.92
CA PHE A 261 10.90 18.99 24.85
C PHE A 261 9.53 18.35 24.73
N ASN A 262 9.39 17.42 23.78
CA ASN A 262 8.26 16.51 23.75
C ASN A 262 8.71 15.09 23.43
N LEU A 263 7.94 14.11 23.94
CA LEU A 263 8.11 12.71 23.67
C LEU A 263 6.75 12.11 23.37
N ARG A 264 6.61 11.49 22.19
CA ARG A 264 5.41 10.77 21.76
C ARG A 264 5.70 9.27 21.69
N TRP A 265 4.96 8.49 22.46
CA TRP A 265 4.93 7.05 22.36
C TRP A 265 3.68 6.60 21.60
N ILE A 266 3.82 5.63 20.72
CA ILE A 266 2.74 5.02 19.95
C ILE A 266 2.86 3.51 20.05
N GLY A 267 1.73 2.83 20.29
CA GLY A 267 1.59 1.38 20.17
C GLY A 267 0.33 1.05 19.39
N ASP A 268 0.41 0.14 18.42
CA ASP A 268 -0.73 -0.27 17.60
C ASP A 268 -0.75 -1.76 17.31
N TYR A 269 -1.95 -2.28 17.05
CA TYR A 269 -2.20 -3.64 16.62
C TYR A 269 -3.37 -3.67 15.64
N ASN A 270 -3.25 -4.47 14.59
CA ASN A 270 -4.29 -4.69 13.59
C ASN A 270 -4.35 -6.18 13.22
N GLU A 271 -5.56 -6.67 13.01
CA GLU A 271 -5.85 -8.04 12.61
C GLU A 271 -6.81 -8.03 11.42
N GLU A 272 -6.57 -8.92 10.46
CA GLU A 272 -7.47 -9.22 9.35
C GLU A 272 -7.70 -10.73 9.29
N ASP A 273 -8.98 -11.12 9.16
CA ASP A 273 -9.44 -12.48 8.90
C ASP A 273 -10.47 -12.39 7.76
N SER A 274 -10.06 -12.80 6.54
CA SER A 274 -10.84 -12.52 5.34
C SER A 274 -10.65 -13.57 4.25
N SER A 275 -11.58 -13.60 3.29
CA SER A 275 -11.43 -14.28 2.00
C SER A 275 -10.89 -13.33 0.90
N ALA A 276 -10.19 -12.25 1.29
CA ALA A 276 -9.59 -11.30 0.36
C ALA A 276 -8.64 -12.00 -0.62
N GLY A 277 -8.58 -11.48 -1.84
CA GLY A 277 -7.78 -12.07 -2.92
C GLY A 277 -8.51 -13.14 -3.73
N THR A 278 -9.82 -13.27 -3.56
CA THR A 278 -10.62 -14.12 -4.44
C THR A 278 -10.54 -13.62 -5.87
N ARG A 279 -9.87 -14.41 -6.71
CA ARG A 279 -9.67 -14.12 -8.13
C ARG A 279 -10.81 -14.72 -8.94
N VAL A 280 -11.31 -13.95 -9.89
CA VAL A 280 -12.33 -14.42 -10.83
C VAL A 280 -11.71 -14.72 -12.20
N LEU A 281 -12.24 -15.69 -12.91
CA LEU A 281 -11.82 -15.97 -14.28
C LEU A 281 -12.17 -14.77 -15.17
N TYR A 282 -11.12 -14.15 -15.74
CA TYR A 282 -11.25 -13.02 -16.66
C TYR A 282 -11.36 -13.49 -18.12
N ASN A 283 -10.46 -14.38 -18.53
CA ASN A 283 -10.38 -14.88 -19.91
C ASN A 283 -9.68 -16.24 -19.94
N THR A 284 -10.13 -17.17 -20.76
CA THR A 284 -9.51 -18.50 -20.93
C THR A 284 -8.25 -18.49 -21.82
N GLY A 285 -7.86 -17.32 -22.33
CA GLY A 285 -6.69 -17.18 -23.20
C GLY A 285 -6.90 -17.60 -24.64
N PRO A 286 -5.82 -17.75 -25.41
CA PRO A 286 -5.87 -17.98 -26.83
C PRO A 286 -6.39 -19.38 -27.22
N THR A 287 -6.99 -19.45 -28.40
CA THR A 287 -7.28 -20.73 -29.11
C THR A 287 -6.27 -20.90 -30.24
N ILE A 288 -5.36 -21.86 -30.11
CA ILE A 288 -4.30 -22.13 -31.06
C ILE A 288 -4.61 -23.46 -31.77
N ASN A 289 -4.64 -23.47 -33.11
CA ASN A 289 -5.00 -24.63 -33.91
C ASN A 289 -6.31 -25.31 -33.48
N GLY A 290 -7.30 -24.52 -33.09
CA GLY A 290 -8.61 -25.01 -32.64
C GLY A 290 -8.66 -25.52 -31.20
N VAL A 291 -7.57 -25.42 -30.42
CA VAL A 291 -7.49 -25.83 -29.02
C VAL A 291 -7.27 -24.63 -28.11
N ASN A 292 -8.16 -24.43 -27.17
CA ASN A 292 -7.92 -23.55 -26.01
C ASN A 292 -7.35 -24.42 -24.87
N LEU A 293 -6.09 -24.18 -24.51
CA LEU A 293 -5.36 -25.03 -23.58
C LEU A 293 -5.98 -25.01 -22.16
N TYR A 294 -6.35 -23.81 -21.67
CA TYR A 294 -6.98 -23.65 -20.37
C TYR A 294 -8.29 -24.44 -20.28
N GLN A 295 -9.22 -24.19 -21.23
CA GLN A 295 -10.50 -24.88 -21.29
C GLN A 295 -10.35 -26.39 -21.46
N SER A 296 -9.40 -26.84 -22.31
CA SER A 296 -9.13 -28.25 -22.56
C SER A 296 -8.69 -29.00 -21.28
N ARG A 297 -7.77 -28.38 -20.51
CA ARG A 297 -7.29 -28.98 -19.25
C ARG A 297 -8.30 -28.92 -18.14
N ALA A 298 -9.07 -27.82 -18.03
CA ALA A 298 -10.17 -27.75 -17.09
C ALA A 298 -11.21 -28.85 -17.34
N ASN A 299 -11.63 -29.02 -18.61
CA ASN A 299 -12.56 -30.08 -19.00
C ASN A 299 -11.98 -31.48 -18.72
N ALA A 300 -10.71 -31.72 -19.03
CA ALA A 300 -10.05 -33.01 -18.76
C ALA A 300 -9.92 -33.32 -17.27
N ALA A 301 -9.77 -32.30 -16.43
CA ALA A 301 -9.78 -32.41 -14.97
C ALA A 301 -11.19 -32.57 -14.39
N GLY A 302 -12.25 -32.37 -15.19
CA GLY A 302 -13.65 -32.40 -14.74
C GLY A 302 -14.14 -31.08 -14.13
N ALA A 303 -13.41 -29.97 -14.32
CA ALA A 303 -13.77 -28.68 -13.77
C ALA A 303 -14.87 -27.98 -14.58
N THR A 304 -15.71 -27.23 -13.89
CA THR A 304 -16.75 -26.37 -14.45
C THR A 304 -16.32 -24.92 -14.31
N LEU A 305 -16.07 -24.24 -15.44
CA LEU A 305 -15.67 -22.83 -15.46
C LEU A 305 -16.89 -21.92 -15.38
N VAL A 306 -16.79 -20.87 -14.61
CA VAL A 306 -17.82 -19.82 -14.46
C VAL A 306 -17.30 -18.48 -14.95
N ASN A 307 -18.21 -17.62 -15.42
CA ASN A 307 -17.86 -16.27 -15.88
C ASN A 307 -17.66 -15.32 -14.70
N GLY A 308 -16.42 -14.93 -14.47
CA GLY A 308 -16.04 -14.07 -13.35
C GLY A 308 -16.58 -12.63 -13.45
N SER A 309 -16.97 -12.15 -14.64
CA SER A 309 -17.56 -10.80 -14.78
C SER A 309 -18.89 -10.64 -14.03
N HIS A 310 -19.56 -11.74 -13.69
CA HIS A 310 -20.79 -11.76 -12.91
C HIS A 310 -20.54 -11.90 -11.40
N ARG A 311 -19.32 -11.66 -10.93
CA ARG A 311 -18.92 -11.81 -9.52
C ARG A 311 -19.17 -13.22 -9.00
N LYS A 312 -18.72 -14.21 -9.77
CA LYS A 312 -18.87 -15.63 -9.47
C LYS A 312 -17.55 -16.35 -9.61
N VAL A 313 -17.35 -17.31 -8.73
CA VAL A 313 -16.27 -18.30 -8.76
C VAL A 313 -16.84 -19.69 -8.53
N ASN A 314 -16.03 -20.72 -8.76
CA ASN A 314 -16.39 -22.11 -8.50
C ASN A 314 -15.16 -22.79 -7.91
N LEU A 315 -14.99 -22.67 -6.59
CA LEU A 315 -13.82 -23.11 -5.84
C LEU A 315 -14.20 -24.26 -4.92
N ASP A 316 -13.45 -25.35 -4.96
CA ASP A 316 -13.69 -26.52 -4.11
C ASP A 316 -12.98 -26.45 -2.75
N ASN A 317 -12.16 -25.43 -2.55
CA ASN A 317 -11.42 -25.22 -1.31
C ASN A 317 -11.58 -23.79 -0.78
N ASP A 318 -11.40 -23.65 0.51
CA ASP A 318 -11.56 -22.41 1.26
C ASP A 318 -10.48 -21.38 0.89
N GLN A 319 -10.89 -20.21 0.40
CA GLN A 319 -10.02 -19.07 0.16
C GLN A 319 -9.99 -18.22 1.44
N HIS A 320 -8.79 -18.09 2.04
CA HIS A 320 -8.67 -17.42 3.33
C HIS A 320 -7.32 -16.77 3.54
N VAL A 321 -7.29 -15.63 4.20
CA VAL A 321 -6.07 -14.96 4.65
C VAL A 321 -6.23 -14.45 6.07
N THR A 322 -5.17 -14.63 6.87
CA THR A 322 -5.06 -14.05 8.20
C THR A 322 -3.84 -13.16 8.28
N VAL A 323 -4.02 -11.96 8.80
CA VAL A 323 -2.91 -11.00 9.02
C VAL A 323 -2.94 -10.54 10.47
N HIS A 324 -1.78 -10.58 11.13
CA HIS A 324 -1.55 -9.97 12.42
C HIS A 324 -0.37 -9.02 12.30
N GLN A 325 -0.57 -7.74 12.61
CA GLN A 325 0.49 -6.75 12.50
C GLN A 325 0.37 -5.68 13.55
N GLY A 326 1.50 -5.07 13.88
CA GLY A 326 1.51 -4.00 14.85
C GLY A 326 2.93 -3.58 15.20
N GLY A 327 3.05 -2.80 16.26
CA GLY A 327 4.35 -2.38 16.75
C GLY A 327 4.29 -1.25 17.75
N THR A 328 5.46 -0.71 18.01
CA THR A 328 5.60 0.45 18.90
C THR A 328 6.68 1.38 18.40
N SER A 329 6.53 2.67 18.66
CA SER A 329 7.54 3.69 18.39
C SER A 329 7.59 4.73 19.49
N VAL A 330 8.76 5.35 19.62
CA VAL A 330 9.00 6.50 20.49
C VAL A 330 9.69 7.56 19.66
N GLU A 331 9.08 8.74 19.58
CA GLU A 331 9.68 9.93 18.99
C GLU A 331 9.92 10.96 20.09
N ALA A 332 11.16 11.44 20.21
CA ALA A 332 11.54 12.52 21.11
C ALA A 332 12.08 13.69 20.28
N ASN A 333 11.53 14.88 20.52
CA ASN A 333 11.98 16.13 19.92
C ASN A 333 12.46 17.06 21.01
N TRP A 334 13.67 17.59 20.85
CA TRP A 334 14.30 18.49 21.79
C TRP A 334 14.84 19.73 21.05
N THR A 335 14.27 20.90 21.38
CA THR A 335 14.79 22.20 20.96
C THR A 335 15.99 22.55 21.84
N LEU A 336 17.17 22.54 21.24
CA LEU A 336 18.43 22.86 21.90
C LEU A 336 18.63 24.39 21.96
N PRO A 337 19.58 24.89 22.77
CA PRO A 337 19.99 26.29 22.71
C PRO A 337 20.33 26.71 21.27
N SER A 338 19.96 27.92 20.86
CA SER A 338 20.07 28.44 19.48
C SER A 338 19.09 27.79 18.49
N ASP A 339 17.96 27.26 18.97
CA ASP A 339 16.81 26.77 18.19
C ASP A 339 17.11 25.57 17.25
N PHE A 340 18.17 24.82 17.51
CA PHE A 340 18.38 23.53 16.86
C PHE A 340 17.39 22.50 17.38
N THR A 341 16.79 21.71 16.49
CA THR A 341 15.92 20.62 16.90
C THR A 341 16.63 19.28 16.72
N LEU A 342 16.82 18.57 17.83
CA LEU A 342 17.28 17.17 17.84
C LEU A 342 16.07 16.26 17.93
N THR A 343 15.90 15.35 16.94
CA THR A 343 14.86 14.34 16.91
C THR A 343 15.48 12.95 17.02
N SER A 344 14.90 12.10 17.87
CA SER A 344 15.24 10.67 17.98
C SER A 344 13.99 9.84 17.78
N ILE A 345 14.03 8.84 16.88
CA ILE A 345 12.91 7.95 16.61
C ILE A 345 13.40 6.51 16.72
N SER A 346 12.80 5.75 17.65
CA SER A 346 13.05 4.31 17.82
C SER A 346 11.78 3.55 17.51
N SER A 347 11.85 2.46 16.77
CA SER A 347 10.67 1.66 16.45
C SER A 347 10.94 0.16 16.41
N TYR A 348 9.88 -0.59 16.69
CA TYR A 348 9.74 -2.00 16.45
C TYR A 348 8.41 -2.27 15.75
N ARG A 349 8.43 -3.08 14.68
CA ARG A 349 7.23 -3.52 13.95
C ARG A 349 7.28 -5.01 13.72
N PHE A 350 6.10 -5.65 13.65
CA PHE A 350 5.96 -7.04 13.22
C PHE A 350 4.80 -7.19 12.23
N TRP A 351 4.90 -8.19 11.37
CA TRP A 351 3.88 -8.52 10.38
C TRP A 351 3.88 -10.04 10.13
N ASN A 352 2.75 -10.67 10.41
CA ASN A 352 2.52 -12.08 10.20
C ASN A 352 1.38 -12.27 9.20
N PHE A 353 1.64 -13.03 8.15
CA PHE A 353 0.69 -13.31 7.09
C PHE A 353 0.57 -14.81 6.89
N THR A 354 -0.67 -15.34 6.91
CA THR A 354 -0.96 -16.75 6.69
C THR A 354 -2.09 -16.88 5.68
N PRO A 355 -1.84 -17.40 4.47
CA PRO A 355 -2.86 -17.63 3.46
C PRO A 355 -3.35 -19.07 3.44
N ARG A 356 -4.52 -19.24 2.84
CA ARG A 356 -5.04 -20.48 2.30
C ARG A 356 -5.63 -20.15 0.94
N ASN A 357 -4.97 -20.59 -0.14
CA ASN A 357 -5.39 -20.25 -1.51
C ASN A 357 -5.91 -21.49 -2.24
N ASP A 358 -6.94 -21.27 -3.03
CA ASP A 358 -7.44 -22.21 -4.02
C ASP A 358 -6.76 -22.00 -5.39
N ASP A 359 -6.83 -22.99 -6.28
CA ASP A 359 -6.26 -22.92 -7.63
C ASP A 359 -7.20 -22.33 -8.70
N GLY A 360 -8.39 -21.89 -8.30
CA GLY A 360 -9.38 -21.27 -9.17
C GLY A 360 -10.33 -22.28 -9.83
N LEU A 361 -10.36 -23.53 -9.37
CA LEU A 361 -11.17 -24.60 -9.92
C LEU A 361 -12.07 -25.25 -8.85
N ASN A 362 -13.11 -25.94 -9.30
CA ASN A 362 -13.98 -26.79 -8.45
C ASN A 362 -13.54 -28.26 -8.43
N VAL A 363 -12.26 -28.52 -8.64
CA VAL A 363 -11.66 -29.86 -8.58
C VAL A 363 -10.31 -29.77 -7.89
N PRO A 364 -9.89 -30.75 -7.08
CA PRO A 364 -8.70 -30.68 -6.28
C PRO A 364 -7.41 -30.87 -7.14
N ALA A 365 -7.02 -29.83 -7.86
CA ALA A 365 -5.76 -29.80 -8.60
C ALA A 365 -4.61 -29.23 -7.74
N SER A 366 -4.85 -28.14 -7.02
CA SER A 366 -3.93 -27.61 -5.99
C SER A 366 -4.77 -26.91 -4.92
N TYR A 367 -4.62 -27.29 -3.69
CA TYR A 367 -5.41 -26.76 -2.60
C TYR A 367 -4.52 -26.34 -1.42
N ASN A 368 -5.01 -25.41 -0.60
CA ASN A 368 -4.31 -24.89 0.57
C ASN A 368 -2.86 -24.49 0.24
N ALA A 369 -2.65 -23.90 -0.95
CA ALA A 369 -1.34 -23.44 -1.40
C ALA A 369 -1.07 -22.02 -0.92
N GLY A 370 0.20 -21.66 -0.72
CA GLY A 370 0.55 -20.30 -0.38
C GLY A 370 1.93 -20.13 0.20
N VAL A 371 2.19 -18.92 0.70
CA VAL A 371 3.41 -18.57 1.41
C VAL A 371 3.02 -17.82 2.67
N SER A 372 3.27 -18.39 3.84
CA SER A 372 3.18 -17.67 5.09
C SER A 372 4.46 -16.89 5.35
N VAL A 373 4.34 -15.74 6.00
CA VAL A 373 5.46 -14.82 6.26
C VAL A 373 5.38 -14.32 7.70
N GLU A 374 6.52 -14.28 8.36
CA GLU A 374 6.75 -13.59 9.63
C GLU A 374 7.87 -12.58 9.40
N ASP A 375 7.63 -11.29 9.64
CA ASP A 375 8.64 -10.22 9.50
C ASP A 375 8.67 -9.38 10.78
N LYS A 376 9.88 -9.10 11.25
CA LYS A 376 10.17 -8.23 12.40
C LYS A 376 11.14 -7.16 11.97
N GLN A 377 10.85 -5.92 12.31
CA GLN A 377 11.65 -4.77 11.93
C GLN A 377 12.01 -3.92 13.14
N TYR A 378 13.20 -3.34 13.09
CA TYR A 378 13.72 -2.39 14.07
C TYR A 378 14.29 -1.19 13.34
N SER A 379 14.05 0.02 13.83
CA SER A 379 14.73 1.19 13.30
C SER A 379 15.10 2.19 14.38
N GLN A 380 16.19 2.93 14.12
CA GLN A 380 16.63 4.06 14.91
C GLN A 380 17.02 5.19 13.97
N GLU A 381 16.48 6.38 14.20
CA GLU A 381 16.84 7.58 13.49
C GLU A 381 17.24 8.69 14.47
N PHE A 382 18.33 9.41 14.15
CA PHE A 382 18.71 10.65 14.78
C PHE A 382 18.77 11.74 13.73
N ARG A 383 18.15 12.87 14.00
CA ARG A 383 18.17 14.06 13.12
C ARG A 383 18.51 15.28 13.91
N LEU A 384 19.30 16.15 13.32
CA LEU A 384 19.54 17.51 13.80
C LEU A 384 19.12 18.48 12.70
N ALA A 385 18.13 19.32 12.98
CA ALA A 385 17.69 20.41 12.13
C ALA A 385 18.21 21.74 12.68
N SER A 386 18.81 22.57 11.81
CA SER A 386 19.15 23.94 12.18
C SER A 386 17.88 24.80 12.28
N PRO A 387 17.88 25.94 12.98
CA PRO A 387 16.85 26.94 12.81
C PRO A 387 16.75 27.38 11.34
N LYS A 388 15.62 27.99 10.94
CA LYS A 388 15.50 28.65 9.65
C LYS A 388 16.43 29.88 9.65
N GLY A 389 17.41 29.87 8.75
CA GLY A 389 18.38 30.96 8.59
C GLY A 389 18.00 31.90 7.44
N GLU A 390 18.52 33.12 7.45
CA GLU A 390 18.32 34.05 6.33
C GLU A 390 19.08 33.61 5.08
N PHE A 391 20.22 32.92 5.26
CA PHE A 391 21.09 32.49 4.16
C PHE A 391 21.14 30.97 3.98
N PHE A 392 21.14 30.19 5.08
CA PHE A 392 21.33 28.75 5.02
C PHE A 392 20.66 28.02 6.17
N ASP A 393 19.92 26.97 5.86
CA ASP A 393 19.43 26.02 6.82
C ASP A 393 19.67 24.57 6.36
N TYR A 394 19.69 23.62 7.30
CA TYR A 394 20.02 22.24 7.00
C TYR A 394 19.37 21.22 7.96
N VAL A 395 19.31 19.99 7.48
CA VAL A 395 19.01 18.80 8.27
C VAL A 395 20.11 17.77 8.01
N VAL A 396 20.65 17.21 9.09
CA VAL A 396 21.60 16.07 9.02
C VAL A 396 21.07 14.95 9.89
N GLY A 397 21.41 13.70 9.54
CA GLY A 397 20.97 12.58 10.35
C GLY A 397 21.68 11.27 10.07
N ALA A 398 21.44 10.33 10.98
CA ALA A 398 21.89 8.96 10.92
C ALA A 398 20.67 8.02 11.08
N TYR A 399 20.67 6.92 10.33
CA TYR A 399 19.58 5.96 10.31
C TYR A 399 20.10 4.53 10.33
N TYR A 400 19.48 3.71 11.17
CA TYR A 400 19.65 2.26 11.19
C TYR A 400 18.31 1.57 10.93
N PHE A 401 18.34 0.50 10.15
CA PHE A 401 17.20 -0.37 9.90
C PHE A 401 17.65 -1.82 9.90
N GLY A 402 16.97 -2.65 10.70
CA GLY A 402 17.12 -4.10 10.74
C GLY A 402 15.79 -4.78 10.42
N SER A 403 15.82 -5.88 9.67
CA SER A 403 14.66 -6.73 9.39
C SER A 403 15.09 -8.19 9.45
N ASP A 404 14.21 -9.02 10.03
CA ASP A 404 14.36 -10.48 10.15
C ASP A 404 13.06 -11.10 9.65
N LEU A 405 13.12 -11.79 8.49
CA LEU A 405 11.96 -12.33 7.80
C LEU A 405 12.14 -13.83 7.56
N ASP A 406 11.16 -14.58 8.01
CA ASP A 406 10.95 -15.98 7.66
C ASP A 406 9.77 -16.14 6.71
N ASN A 407 9.92 -16.94 5.66
CA ASN A 407 8.81 -17.37 4.84
C ASN A 407 8.73 -18.90 4.77
N LYS A 408 7.51 -19.41 4.65
CA LYS A 408 7.24 -20.81 4.43
C LYS A 408 6.28 -20.98 3.28
N SER A 409 6.77 -21.54 2.18
CA SER A 409 5.97 -21.89 1.02
C SER A 409 5.42 -23.32 1.15
N PHE A 410 4.18 -23.50 0.77
CA PHE A 410 3.55 -24.83 0.77
C PHE A 410 2.62 -24.97 -0.42
N ALA A 411 2.57 -26.19 -0.98
CA ALA A 411 1.66 -26.57 -2.05
C ALA A 411 1.21 -28.01 -1.83
N TYR A 412 -0.10 -28.20 -1.79
CA TYR A 412 -0.74 -29.51 -1.72
C TYR A 412 -1.36 -29.81 -3.08
N TYR A 413 -0.72 -30.68 -3.83
CA TYR A 413 -1.19 -31.11 -5.14
C TYR A 413 -2.23 -32.22 -4.97
N GLY A 414 -3.43 -32.01 -5.50
CA GLY A 414 -4.51 -32.98 -5.47
C GLY A 414 -4.40 -34.03 -6.60
N PRO A 415 -5.33 -34.97 -6.70
CA PRO A 415 -5.33 -36.03 -7.69
C PRO A 415 -5.39 -35.52 -9.15
N GLN A 416 -5.98 -34.35 -9.43
CA GLN A 416 -6.07 -33.72 -10.73
C GLN A 416 -4.84 -32.87 -11.11
N ALA A 417 -3.84 -32.76 -10.23
CA ALA A 417 -2.68 -31.88 -10.43
C ALA A 417 -1.91 -32.15 -11.73
N ASP A 418 -1.71 -33.41 -12.10
CA ASP A 418 -0.99 -33.73 -13.32
C ASP A 418 -1.74 -33.30 -14.58
N ILE A 419 -3.05 -33.47 -14.61
CA ILE A 419 -3.92 -33.07 -15.72
C ILE A 419 -3.89 -31.53 -15.84
N TRP A 420 -4.11 -30.83 -14.75
CA TRP A 420 -4.16 -29.37 -14.72
C TRP A 420 -2.81 -28.74 -15.08
N ASN A 421 -1.72 -29.24 -14.51
CA ASN A 421 -0.36 -28.71 -14.80
C ASN A 421 0.24 -29.27 -16.11
N GLY A 422 -0.40 -30.26 -16.74
CA GLY A 422 0.12 -30.91 -17.95
C GLY A 422 1.43 -31.64 -17.72
N THR A 423 1.60 -32.22 -16.55
CA THR A 423 2.77 -33.03 -16.18
C THR A 423 2.54 -34.51 -16.51
N ALA A 424 3.60 -35.28 -16.55
CA ALA A 424 3.49 -36.71 -16.72
C ALA A 424 2.70 -37.35 -15.56
N PRO A 425 1.87 -38.38 -15.83
CA PRO A 425 1.05 -39.00 -14.78
C PRO A 425 1.86 -39.47 -13.58
N GLY A 426 1.35 -39.11 -12.38
CA GLY A 426 1.97 -39.42 -11.09
C GLY A 426 3.06 -38.40 -10.67
N ALA A 427 3.40 -37.43 -11.51
CA ALA A 427 4.43 -36.45 -11.17
C ALA A 427 4.07 -35.60 -9.94
N LEU A 428 2.86 -35.04 -9.91
CA LEU A 428 2.39 -34.14 -8.87
C LEU A 428 1.21 -34.68 -8.07
N ALA A 429 0.41 -35.61 -8.64
CA ALA A 429 -0.80 -36.11 -7.99
C ALA A 429 -0.53 -36.62 -6.57
N ASN A 430 -1.26 -36.04 -5.59
CA ASN A 430 -1.16 -36.31 -4.16
C ASN A 430 0.24 -36.05 -3.55
N VAL A 431 0.98 -35.09 -4.10
CA VAL A 431 2.30 -34.65 -3.61
C VAL A 431 2.15 -33.40 -2.76
N THR A 432 2.86 -33.36 -1.65
CA THR A 432 3.02 -32.16 -0.82
C THR A 432 4.44 -31.63 -0.96
N SER A 433 4.58 -30.34 -1.23
CA SER A 433 5.86 -29.61 -1.29
C SER A 433 5.88 -28.52 -0.22
N VAL A 434 6.97 -28.46 0.52
CA VAL A 434 7.21 -27.43 1.55
C VAL A 434 8.59 -26.83 1.32
N GLY A 435 8.67 -25.52 1.33
CA GLY A 435 9.92 -24.79 1.27
C GLY A 435 10.01 -23.75 2.38
N ASN A 436 11.21 -23.39 2.80
CA ASN A 436 11.46 -22.37 3.80
C ASN A 436 12.49 -21.39 3.25
N GLY A 437 12.33 -20.12 3.57
CA GLY A 437 13.26 -19.06 3.25
C GLY A 437 13.44 -18.14 4.44
N HIS A 438 14.64 -17.63 4.58
CA HIS A 438 14.99 -16.66 5.61
C HIS A 438 15.81 -15.55 4.99
N ILE A 439 15.58 -14.32 5.41
CA ILE A 439 16.42 -13.17 5.05
C ILE A 439 16.53 -12.22 6.24
N LYS A 440 17.77 -11.93 6.61
CA LYS A 440 18.11 -10.89 7.57
C LYS A 440 18.73 -9.72 6.83
N THR A 441 18.30 -8.50 7.17
CA THR A 441 18.81 -7.25 6.59
C THR A 441 19.30 -6.33 7.69
N ASP A 442 20.51 -5.80 7.55
CA ASP A 442 21.07 -4.73 8.37
C ASP A 442 21.48 -3.57 7.47
N SER A 443 21.00 -2.35 7.73
CA SER A 443 21.21 -1.17 6.89
C SER A 443 21.56 0.05 7.73
N PHE A 444 22.64 0.75 7.34
CA PHE A 444 23.12 1.96 8.00
C PHE A 444 23.20 3.11 6.99
N ALA A 445 22.80 4.31 7.38
CA ALA A 445 22.86 5.46 6.50
C ALA A 445 23.23 6.74 7.25
N LEU A 446 23.96 7.62 6.53
CA LEU A 446 24.15 9.01 6.90
C LEU A 446 23.59 9.89 5.79
N PHE A 447 22.92 10.99 6.17
CA PHE A 447 22.33 11.90 5.23
C PHE A 447 22.46 13.35 5.66
N ALA A 448 22.45 14.25 4.68
CA ALA A 448 22.40 15.68 4.88
C ALA A 448 21.65 16.34 3.73
N GLN A 449 20.87 17.37 4.05
CA GLN A 449 20.22 18.24 3.08
C GLN A 449 20.31 19.68 3.58
N GLY A 450 20.75 20.60 2.71
CA GLY A 450 20.81 22.01 3.02
C GLY A 450 20.13 22.84 1.96
N THR A 451 19.55 23.96 2.39
CA THR A 451 18.93 24.97 1.52
C THR A 451 19.68 26.28 1.68
N TRP A 452 20.20 26.82 0.60
CA TRP A 452 20.79 28.13 0.49
C TRP A 452 19.79 29.13 -0.06
N HIS A 453 19.46 30.16 0.71
CA HIS A 453 18.63 31.28 0.31
C HIS A 453 19.49 32.30 -0.42
N LEU A 454 19.67 32.11 -1.74
CA LEU A 454 20.60 32.90 -2.55
C LEU A 454 20.13 34.34 -2.73
N THR A 455 18.79 34.52 -2.74
CA THR A 455 18.10 35.82 -2.68
C THR A 455 16.77 35.63 -1.95
N GLU A 456 16.05 36.71 -1.67
CA GLU A 456 14.71 36.67 -1.08
C GLU A 456 13.70 35.79 -1.88
N ARG A 457 14.01 35.48 -3.15
CA ARG A 457 13.14 34.75 -4.07
C ARG A 457 13.77 33.50 -4.67
N LEU A 458 15.06 33.26 -4.48
CA LEU A 458 15.78 32.16 -5.11
C LEU A 458 16.43 31.27 -4.05
N ASP A 459 15.99 30.04 -4.00
CA ASP A 459 16.55 29.02 -3.12
C ASP A 459 17.23 27.93 -3.95
N PHE A 460 18.34 27.44 -3.44
CA PHE A 460 19.03 26.25 -3.93
C PHE A 460 19.10 25.21 -2.82
N THR A 461 18.55 24.03 -3.07
CA THR A 461 18.61 22.91 -2.13
C THR A 461 19.48 21.79 -2.70
N ALA A 462 20.42 21.29 -1.90
CA ALA A 462 21.19 20.10 -2.22
C ALA A 462 21.11 19.08 -1.08
N GLY A 463 20.97 17.83 -1.42
CA GLY A 463 20.90 16.73 -0.46
C GLY A 463 21.70 15.53 -0.92
N VAL A 464 22.31 14.82 0.03
CA VAL A 464 23.07 13.59 -0.19
C VAL A 464 22.77 12.58 0.90
N ARG A 465 22.80 11.28 0.54
CA ARG A 465 22.75 10.16 1.47
C ARG A 465 23.63 9.03 0.99
N GLY A 466 24.40 8.44 1.91
CA GLY A 466 25.08 7.17 1.71
C GLY A 466 24.42 6.10 2.56
N THR A 467 24.03 4.98 1.96
CA THR A 467 23.46 3.82 2.66
C THR A 467 24.34 2.61 2.42
N TYR A 468 24.74 1.92 3.46
CA TYR A 468 25.39 0.61 3.41
C TYR A 468 24.41 -0.45 3.92
N GLU A 469 24.31 -1.56 3.20
CA GLU A 469 23.39 -2.64 3.54
C GLU A 469 24.06 -4.00 3.38
N GLU A 470 23.77 -4.87 4.31
CA GLU A 470 24.11 -6.28 4.32
C GLU A 470 22.84 -7.12 4.40
N LYS A 471 22.72 -8.11 3.52
CA LYS A 471 21.65 -9.11 3.56
C LYS A 471 22.26 -10.50 3.61
N SER A 472 21.82 -11.32 4.56
CA SER A 472 22.13 -12.74 4.64
C SER A 472 20.84 -13.55 4.52
N ALA A 473 20.84 -14.61 3.73
CA ALA A 473 19.67 -15.39 3.44
C ALA A 473 20.00 -16.86 3.18
N TRP A 474 18.98 -17.71 3.25
CA TRP A 474 18.99 -19.06 2.74
C TRP A 474 17.59 -19.47 2.27
N VAL A 475 17.53 -20.42 1.33
CA VAL A 475 16.27 -20.97 0.81
C VAL A 475 16.41 -22.48 0.73
N THR A 476 15.47 -23.21 1.32
CA THR A 476 15.41 -24.66 1.27
C THR A 476 14.05 -25.14 0.79
N ARG A 477 14.02 -26.33 0.22
CA ARG A 477 12.81 -27.09 -0.05
C ARG A 477 13.02 -28.52 0.35
N ASP A 478 12.09 -29.03 1.16
CA ASP A 478 12.12 -30.40 1.66
C ASP A 478 11.88 -31.42 0.54
N ALA A 479 12.27 -32.65 0.76
CA ALA A 479 11.88 -33.74 -0.13
C ALA A 479 10.36 -33.86 -0.16
N PRO A 480 9.75 -34.02 -1.35
CA PRO A 480 8.29 -34.06 -1.48
C PRO A 480 7.72 -35.26 -0.71
N LEU A 481 6.58 -35.01 -0.07
CA LEU A 481 5.84 -36.04 0.68
C LEU A 481 4.67 -36.56 -0.17
N GLY A 482 4.34 -37.84 -0.03
CA GLY A 482 3.21 -38.46 -0.74
C GLY A 482 3.46 -38.73 -2.22
N GLY A 483 2.39 -38.97 -2.95
CA GLY A 483 2.41 -39.33 -4.38
C GLY A 483 2.93 -40.76 -4.65
N ALA A 484 2.79 -41.20 -5.89
CA ALA A 484 3.29 -42.52 -6.35
C ALA A 484 4.81 -42.49 -6.50
N THR A 485 5.47 -43.65 -6.45
CA THR A 485 6.85 -43.81 -6.90
C THR A 485 6.92 -43.57 -8.40
N VAL A 486 7.78 -42.67 -8.85
CA VAL A 486 7.89 -42.27 -10.28
C VAL A 486 9.31 -42.40 -10.80
N THR A 487 9.40 -42.66 -12.12
CA THR A 487 10.64 -42.72 -12.87
C THR A 487 10.52 -41.94 -14.19
N GLY A 488 11.60 -41.73 -14.92
CA GLY A 488 11.57 -41.05 -16.23
C GLY A 488 11.01 -39.63 -16.17
N ALA A 489 10.17 -39.28 -17.13
CA ALA A 489 9.60 -37.95 -17.29
C ALA A 489 8.83 -37.46 -16.01
N ALA A 490 8.08 -38.34 -15.36
CA ALA A 490 7.34 -37.99 -14.13
C ALA A 490 8.31 -37.64 -12.97
N ALA A 491 9.40 -38.39 -12.82
CA ALA A 491 10.41 -38.08 -11.81
C ALA A 491 11.14 -36.76 -12.11
N THR A 492 11.40 -36.46 -13.38
CA THR A 492 12.00 -35.18 -13.79
C THR A 492 11.06 -34.00 -13.51
N ALA A 493 9.78 -34.12 -13.90
CA ALA A 493 8.78 -33.10 -13.61
C ALA A 493 8.60 -32.88 -12.10
N ARG A 494 8.55 -33.93 -11.28
CA ARG A 494 8.50 -33.84 -9.82
C ARG A 494 9.70 -33.11 -9.24
N ARG A 495 10.93 -33.48 -9.69
CA ARG A 495 12.16 -32.79 -9.22
C ARG A 495 12.12 -31.29 -9.51
N GLY A 496 11.70 -30.89 -10.70
CA GLY A 496 11.59 -29.48 -11.06
C GLY A 496 10.60 -28.73 -10.19
N ARG A 497 9.40 -29.27 -9.98
CA ARG A 497 8.29 -28.58 -9.30
C ARG A 497 8.29 -28.72 -7.78
N ALA A 498 8.71 -29.85 -7.25
CA ALA A 498 8.58 -30.20 -5.83
C ALA A 498 9.84 -30.85 -5.24
N GLY A 499 10.93 -31.02 -5.99
CA GLY A 499 12.14 -31.69 -5.51
C GLY A 499 12.88 -30.92 -4.44
N ALA A 500 13.60 -31.64 -3.58
CA ALA A 500 14.44 -31.08 -2.53
C ALA A 500 15.48 -30.10 -3.10
N TYR A 501 15.74 -29.02 -2.36
CA TYR A 501 16.70 -28.00 -2.74
C TYR A 501 17.25 -27.31 -1.47
N ASP A 502 18.53 -26.94 -1.51
CA ASP A 502 19.21 -26.14 -0.49
C ASP A 502 20.16 -25.15 -1.17
N SER A 503 19.96 -23.86 -0.94
CA SER A 503 20.83 -22.80 -1.50
C SER A 503 22.17 -22.70 -0.78
N GLY A 504 22.28 -23.23 0.44
CA GLY A 504 23.31 -22.79 1.36
C GLY A 504 23.13 -21.30 1.72
N ASP A 505 24.15 -20.73 2.35
CA ASP A 505 24.16 -19.33 2.78
C ASP A 505 24.37 -18.40 1.57
N LEU A 506 23.48 -17.40 1.44
CA LEU A 506 23.51 -16.34 0.44
C LEU A 506 23.80 -15.02 1.13
N ASN A 507 24.80 -14.29 0.66
CA ASN A 507 25.15 -12.99 1.21
C ASN A 507 25.19 -11.94 0.10
N GLN A 508 24.65 -10.75 0.39
CA GLN A 508 24.64 -9.62 -0.52
C GLN A 508 25.00 -8.35 0.23
N TYR A 509 25.93 -7.59 -0.32
CA TYR A 509 26.37 -6.30 0.18
C TYR A 509 26.08 -5.21 -0.85
N SER A 510 25.59 -4.06 -0.41
CA SER A 510 25.35 -2.94 -1.30
C SER A 510 25.71 -1.60 -0.65
N SER A 511 26.19 -0.69 -1.48
CA SER A 511 26.40 0.72 -1.12
C SER A 511 25.56 1.56 -2.08
N SER A 512 24.57 2.27 -1.54
CA SER A 512 23.56 2.98 -2.31
C SER A 512 23.66 4.48 -2.03
N PRO A 513 24.26 5.27 -2.95
CA PRO A 513 24.18 6.72 -2.89
C PRO A 513 22.79 7.21 -3.30
N SER A 514 22.35 8.31 -2.70
CA SER A 514 21.18 9.06 -3.15
C SER A 514 21.50 10.55 -3.16
N GLY A 515 20.86 11.29 -4.06
CA GLY A 515 21.14 12.71 -4.21
C GLY A 515 19.94 13.50 -4.71
N LEU A 516 19.91 14.77 -4.33
CA LEU A 516 18.90 15.75 -4.74
C LEU A 516 19.59 17.09 -5.02
N LEU A 517 19.23 17.71 -6.14
CA LEU A 517 19.49 19.12 -6.43
C LEU A 517 18.16 19.76 -6.82
N ASN A 518 17.80 20.85 -6.17
CA ASN A 518 16.58 21.59 -6.47
C ASN A 518 16.90 23.08 -6.54
N LEU A 519 16.38 23.75 -7.54
CA LEU A 519 16.37 25.19 -7.66
C LEU A 519 14.93 25.66 -7.67
N SER A 520 14.57 26.54 -6.75
CA SER A 520 13.23 27.12 -6.68
C SER A 520 13.28 28.64 -6.71
N TYR A 521 12.35 29.23 -7.46
CA TYR A 521 12.24 30.66 -7.66
C TYR A 521 10.82 31.14 -7.43
N ARG A 522 10.63 32.05 -6.50
CA ARG A 522 9.35 32.71 -6.21
C ARG A 522 9.11 33.82 -7.25
N ILE A 523 8.37 33.45 -8.31
CA ILE A 523 8.07 34.33 -9.47
C ILE A 523 7.25 35.53 -9.00
N THR A 524 6.21 35.26 -8.21
CA THR A 524 5.43 36.22 -7.43
C THR A 524 5.25 35.66 -6.02
N ASP A 525 4.65 36.42 -5.11
CA ASP A 525 4.37 35.91 -3.74
C ASP A 525 3.43 34.69 -3.77
N ASP A 526 2.59 34.56 -4.81
CA ASP A 526 1.61 33.51 -4.99
C ASP A 526 2.04 32.40 -5.97
N VAL A 527 3.21 32.51 -6.61
CA VAL A 527 3.66 31.57 -7.64
C VAL A 527 5.12 31.18 -7.43
N LEU A 528 5.34 29.90 -7.15
CA LEU A 528 6.65 29.26 -7.02
C LEU A 528 6.91 28.38 -8.24
N GLY A 529 8.02 28.62 -8.97
CA GLY A 529 8.56 27.73 -9.98
C GLY A 529 9.74 26.92 -9.42
N TYR A 530 9.93 25.67 -9.87
CA TYR A 530 11.07 24.86 -9.43
C TYR A 530 11.56 23.89 -10.50
N ALA A 531 12.84 23.52 -10.39
CA ALA A 531 13.48 22.48 -11.17
C ALA A 531 14.22 21.51 -10.24
N THR A 532 14.06 20.20 -10.45
CA THR A 532 14.65 19.17 -9.58
C THR A 532 15.38 18.12 -10.40
N LEU A 533 16.58 17.75 -9.96
CA LEU A 533 17.29 16.55 -10.37
C LEU A 533 17.44 15.66 -9.14
N SER A 534 17.03 14.39 -9.25
CA SER A 534 17.15 13.45 -8.13
C SER A 534 17.60 12.06 -8.58
N HIS A 535 18.36 11.42 -7.70
CA HIS A 535 18.84 10.06 -7.84
C HIS A 535 18.47 9.26 -6.59
N GLY A 536 17.97 8.04 -6.80
CA GLY A 536 17.66 7.12 -5.72
C GLY A 536 17.88 5.67 -6.13
N GLU A 537 18.08 4.81 -5.14
CA GLU A 537 18.28 3.39 -5.37
C GLU A 537 17.26 2.55 -4.59
N LYS A 538 16.86 1.43 -5.20
CA LYS A 538 16.11 0.36 -4.55
C LYS A 538 17.06 -0.79 -4.27
N SER A 539 16.98 -1.34 -3.07
CA SER A 539 17.79 -2.47 -2.61
C SER A 539 17.70 -3.65 -3.56
N GLY A 540 18.80 -4.35 -3.68
CA GLY A 540 18.81 -5.74 -4.09
C GLY A 540 18.14 -6.65 -3.05
N GLY A 541 18.09 -7.94 -3.33
CA GLY A 541 17.47 -8.91 -2.42
C GLY A 541 17.68 -10.33 -2.89
N VAL A 542 16.90 -11.23 -2.30
CA VAL A 542 16.96 -12.67 -2.60
C VAL A 542 15.57 -13.15 -3.03
N ASN A 543 15.50 -13.93 -4.09
CA ASN A 543 14.26 -14.57 -4.47
C ASN A 543 13.96 -15.74 -3.52
N LEU A 544 13.13 -15.50 -2.50
CA LEU A 544 12.71 -16.51 -1.52
C LEU A 544 11.59 -17.42 -2.03
N ALA A 545 10.87 -17.02 -3.08
CA ALA A 545 9.74 -17.77 -3.61
C ALA A 545 10.19 -18.68 -4.76
N VAL A 546 10.91 -19.74 -4.46
CA VAL A 546 11.42 -20.67 -5.46
C VAL A 546 10.35 -21.70 -5.85
N GLY A 547 9.60 -21.43 -6.90
CA GLY A 547 8.63 -22.39 -7.49
C GLY A 547 9.32 -23.62 -8.12
N SER A 548 10.60 -23.50 -8.52
CA SER A 548 11.46 -24.57 -9.01
C SER A 548 12.87 -24.37 -8.47
N ALA A 549 13.66 -25.44 -8.35
CA ALA A 549 15.06 -25.30 -7.99
C ALA A 549 15.78 -24.41 -9.02
N PRO A 550 16.62 -23.43 -8.57
CA PRO A 550 17.30 -22.53 -9.49
C PRO A 550 18.27 -23.29 -10.37
N VAL A 551 18.02 -23.26 -11.68
CA VAL A 551 18.77 -24.05 -12.65
C VAL A 551 20.17 -23.50 -12.88
N ALA A 552 20.35 -22.19 -12.69
CA ALA A 552 21.63 -21.50 -12.84
C ALA A 552 22.45 -21.45 -11.52
N GLY A 553 22.08 -22.26 -10.51
CA GLY A 553 22.74 -22.29 -9.21
C GLY A 553 22.18 -21.28 -8.22
N ALA A 554 22.67 -21.34 -6.98
CA ALA A 554 22.20 -20.53 -5.85
C ALA A 554 22.37 -19.02 -6.09
N ASP A 555 23.43 -18.59 -6.75
CA ASP A 555 23.69 -17.17 -7.06
C ASP A 555 22.62 -16.54 -7.94
N SER A 556 21.85 -17.33 -8.70
CA SER A 556 20.73 -16.83 -9.50
C SER A 556 19.54 -16.39 -8.66
N LEU A 557 19.54 -16.64 -7.35
CA LEU A 557 18.58 -16.13 -6.39
C LEU A 557 18.90 -14.69 -5.95
N LEU A 558 20.13 -14.21 -6.17
CA LEU A 558 20.55 -12.86 -5.79
C LEU A 558 20.09 -11.86 -6.85
N ILE A 559 19.47 -10.78 -6.39
CA ILE A 559 18.92 -9.71 -7.22
C ILE A 559 19.64 -8.43 -6.88
N GLY A 560 20.22 -7.78 -7.90
CA GLY A 560 20.98 -6.54 -7.71
C GLY A 560 20.10 -5.32 -7.44
N THR A 561 20.74 -4.19 -7.12
CA THR A 561 20.09 -2.89 -6.89
C THR A 561 19.48 -2.33 -8.18
N GLU A 562 18.37 -1.62 -8.04
CA GLU A 562 17.71 -0.84 -9.10
C GLU A 562 18.02 0.65 -8.89
N ARG A 563 18.27 1.41 -9.96
CA ARG A 563 18.69 2.81 -9.91
C ARG A 563 17.76 3.70 -10.70
N ALA A 564 17.23 4.74 -10.07
CA ALA A 564 16.35 5.73 -10.68
C ALA A 564 17.01 7.10 -10.76
N ASN A 565 16.95 7.73 -11.95
CA ASN A 565 17.32 9.11 -12.18
C ASN A 565 16.09 9.89 -12.64
N ASN A 566 15.86 11.06 -12.07
CA ASN A 566 14.68 11.88 -12.35
C ASN A 566 15.08 13.32 -12.63
N ALA A 567 14.42 13.92 -13.63
CA ALA A 567 14.45 15.35 -13.91
C ALA A 567 13.01 15.86 -13.95
N GLU A 568 12.77 17.00 -13.30
CA GLU A 568 11.45 17.56 -13.16
C GLU A 568 11.46 19.08 -13.19
N LEU A 569 10.41 19.66 -13.80
CA LEU A 569 10.14 21.08 -13.80
C LEU A 569 8.67 21.27 -13.42
N GLY A 570 8.42 22.16 -12.46
CA GLY A 570 7.04 22.40 -12.01
C GLY A 570 6.81 23.80 -11.48
N PHE A 571 5.54 24.07 -11.22
CA PHE A 571 5.13 25.26 -10.50
C PHE A 571 4.01 24.95 -9.51
N LYS A 572 3.91 25.79 -8.48
CA LYS A 572 2.84 25.85 -7.50
C LYS A 572 2.28 27.25 -7.42
N SER A 573 0.97 27.36 -7.33
CA SER A 573 0.33 28.68 -7.29
C SER A 573 -0.91 28.70 -6.42
N THR A 574 -1.14 29.85 -5.76
CA THR A 574 -2.34 30.17 -4.99
C THR A 574 -2.91 31.48 -5.52
N LEU A 575 -4.00 31.39 -6.26
CA LEU A 575 -4.56 32.47 -7.07
C LEU A 575 -5.96 32.86 -6.58
N TRP A 576 -6.55 33.97 -7.13
CA TRP A 576 -7.91 34.45 -6.86
C TRP A 576 -8.18 34.68 -5.38
N ASP A 577 -7.31 35.45 -4.72
CA ASP A 577 -7.41 35.74 -3.28
C ASP A 577 -7.50 34.44 -2.46
N HIS A 578 -6.59 33.48 -2.72
CA HIS A 578 -6.51 32.16 -2.09
C HIS A 578 -7.75 31.25 -2.32
N ARG A 579 -8.46 31.43 -3.45
CA ARG A 579 -9.61 30.58 -3.83
C ARG A 579 -9.27 29.51 -4.85
N LEU A 580 -8.12 29.57 -5.48
CA LEU A 580 -7.63 28.59 -6.43
C LEU A 580 -6.18 28.21 -6.11
N GLN A 581 -5.95 26.97 -5.81
CA GLN A 581 -4.61 26.35 -5.89
C GLN A 581 -4.50 25.60 -7.22
N LEU A 582 -3.43 25.84 -7.97
CA LEU A 582 -3.12 25.13 -9.20
C LEU A 582 -1.62 24.80 -9.20
N ASN A 583 -1.31 23.52 -9.18
CA ASN A 583 0.04 22.98 -9.24
C ASN A 583 0.17 22.11 -10.48
N ALA A 584 1.28 22.22 -11.19
CA ALA A 584 1.56 21.35 -12.33
C ALA A 584 3.06 21.09 -12.46
N ASN A 585 3.37 19.94 -13.04
CA ASN A 585 4.76 19.56 -13.32
C ASN A 585 4.86 18.66 -14.56
N VAL A 586 6.04 18.70 -15.16
CA VAL A 586 6.51 17.75 -16.17
C VAL A 586 7.68 16.98 -15.61
N PHE A 587 7.73 15.69 -15.87
CA PHE A 587 8.75 14.82 -15.32
C PHE A 587 9.29 13.82 -16.34
N TRP A 588 10.53 13.40 -16.11
CA TRP A 588 11.20 12.33 -16.82
C TRP A 588 12.02 11.51 -15.84
N THR A 589 11.68 10.24 -15.70
CA THR A 589 12.36 9.29 -14.81
C THR A 589 12.86 8.10 -15.62
N GLN A 590 14.12 7.73 -15.46
CA GLN A 590 14.67 6.49 -16.00
C GLN A 590 15.13 5.60 -14.88
N VAL A 591 14.71 4.33 -14.94
CA VAL A 591 15.10 3.27 -14.01
C VAL A 591 15.94 2.26 -14.76
N ASN A 592 17.15 2.02 -14.25
CA ASN A 592 18.10 1.05 -14.80
C ASN A 592 18.19 -0.16 -13.87
N ALA A 593 18.54 -1.33 -14.43
CA ALA A 593 18.56 -2.61 -13.72
C ALA A 593 17.20 -2.89 -13.03
N TYR A 594 16.10 -2.65 -13.76
CA TYR A 594 14.74 -2.80 -13.28
C TYR A 594 14.48 -4.23 -12.81
N GLN A 595 13.99 -4.38 -11.58
CA GLN A 595 13.69 -5.67 -10.97
C GLN A 595 12.33 -6.16 -11.47
N THR A 596 12.34 -7.24 -12.27
CA THR A 596 11.13 -7.81 -12.86
C THR A 596 11.32 -9.31 -13.11
N ASN A 597 10.24 -9.99 -13.49
CA ASN A 597 10.30 -11.40 -13.86
C ASN A 597 10.95 -11.56 -15.24
N ALA A 598 11.85 -12.52 -15.37
CA ALA A 598 12.35 -13.02 -16.63
C ALA A 598 11.90 -14.48 -16.83
N TYR A 599 12.04 -14.99 -18.04
CA TYR A 599 11.67 -16.36 -18.38
C TYR A 599 12.88 -17.15 -18.86
N ASP A 600 13.22 -18.22 -18.15
CA ASP A 600 14.15 -19.22 -18.60
C ASP A 600 13.41 -20.22 -19.50
N ALA A 601 13.66 -20.12 -20.79
CA ALA A 601 12.99 -20.94 -21.79
C ALA A 601 13.46 -22.37 -21.83
N GLU A 602 14.73 -22.65 -21.51
CA GLU A 602 15.28 -24.00 -21.47
C GLU A 602 14.60 -24.82 -20.37
N ASN A 603 14.39 -24.19 -19.21
CA ASN A 603 13.79 -24.81 -18.02
C ASN A 603 12.31 -24.52 -17.88
N ARG A 604 11.73 -23.61 -18.69
CA ARG A 604 10.33 -23.17 -18.68
C ARG A 604 9.90 -22.62 -17.32
N VAL A 605 10.75 -21.77 -16.73
CA VAL A 605 10.54 -21.20 -15.40
C VAL A 605 10.63 -19.69 -15.44
N GLN A 606 9.67 -19.01 -14.82
CA GLN A 606 9.81 -17.60 -14.50
C GLN A 606 10.72 -17.45 -13.28
N TYR A 607 11.63 -16.52 -13.34
CA TYR A 607 12.50 -16.15 -12.23
C TYR A 607 12.63 -14.64 -12.14
N LEU A 608 12.94 -14.15 -10.96
CA LEU A 608 13.10 -12.74 -10.68
C LEU A 608 14.55 -12.32 -10.92
N THR A 609 14.76 -11.21 -11.63
CA THR A 609 16.10 -10.70 -11.96
C THR A 609 16.07 -9.19 -12.23
N ASN A 610 17.25 -8.60 -12.47
CA ASN A 610 17.39 -7.24 -12.98
C ASN A 610 17.33 -7.28 -14.52
N ALA A 611 16.15 -7.30 -15.09
CA ALA A 611 15.94 -7.43 -16.52
C ALA A 611 15.55 -6.08 -17.14
N GLY A 612 16.54 -5.35 -17.66
CA GLY A 612 16.28 -4.23 -18.53
C GLY A 612 16.22 -2.85 -17.85
N SER A 613 15.58 -1.91 -18.53
CA SER A 613 15.40 -0.54 -18.08
C SER A 613 14.02 -0.02 -18.43
N VAL A 614 13.50 0.90 -17.63
CA VAL A 614 12.17 1.50 -17.77
C VAL A 614 12.29 3.03 -17.80
N ARG A 615 11.45 3.66 -18.60
CA ARG A 615 11.26 5.11 -18.59
C ARG A 615 9.81 5.43 -18.24
N SER A 616 9.64 6.38 -17.32
CA SER A 616 8.36 7.01 -17.02
C SER A 616 8.48 8.52 -17.26
N ARG A 617 7.60 9.09 -18.10
CA ARG A 617 7.58 10.52 -18.38
C ARG A 617 6.15 11.01 -18.56
N GLY A 618 5.91 12.27 -18.20
CA GLY A 618 4.54 12.76 -18.30
C GLY A 618 4.33 14.16 -17.78
N VAL A 619 3.07 14.47 -17.60
CA VAL A 619 2.57 15.74 -17.07
C VAL A 619 1.54 15.43 -15.99
N GLU A 620 1.60 16.16 -14.89
CA GLU A 620 0.64 16.08 -13.80
C GLU A 620 0.11 17.48 -13.49
N PHE A 621 -1.15 17.54 -13.10
CA PHE A 621 -1.73 18.75 -12.52
C PHE A 621 -2.66 18.42 -11.37
N GLU A 622 -2.73 19.31 -10.41
CA GLU A 622 -3.63 19.26 -9.25
C GLU A 622 -4.23 20.64 -9.03
N SER A 623 -5.53 20.68 -8.84
CA SER A 623 -6.24 21.93 -8.62
C SER A 623 -7.29 21.76 -7.53
N THR A 624 -7.31 22.71 -6.60
CA THR A 624 -8.39 22.89 -5.62
C THR A 624 -8.96 24.29 -5.80
N VAL A 625 -10.26 24.39 -5.99
CA VAL A 625 -10.92 25.68 -6.24
C VAL A 625 -12.21 25.83 -5.42
N ILE A 626 -12.43 27.03 -4.89
CA ILE A 626 -13.68 27.49 -4.27
C ILE A 626 -14.35 28.49 -5.24
N PRO A 627 -15.10 28.03 -6.27
CA PRO A 627 -15.66 28.90 -7.27
C PRO A 627 -16.79 29.80 -6.71
N LEU A 628 -17.49 29.31 -5.72
CA LEU A 628 -18.52 30.03 -4.97
C LEU A 628 -18.54 29.54 -3.51
N ARG A 629 -19.14 30.32 -2.64
CA ARG A 629 -19.22 30.01 -1.21
C ARG A 629 -19.91 28.66 -0.98
N GLY A 630 -19.28 27.79 -0.18
CA GLY A 630 -19.78 26.46 0.14
C GLY A 630 -19.45 25.38 -0.89
N LEU A 631 -18.94 25.71 -2.10
CA LEU A 631 -18.53 24.74 -3.11
C LEU A 631 -17.01 24.62 -3.17
N THR A 632 -16.48 23.45 -2.89
CA THR A 632 -15.07 23.10 -3.08
C THR A 632 -14.97 22.03 -4.17
N LEU A 633 -14.10 22.24 -5.14
CA LEU A 633 -13.81 21.29 -6.21
C LEU A 633 -12.33 20.94 -6.22
N ASN A 634 -12.01 19.66 -6.29
CA ASN A 634 -10.66 19.14 -6.52
C ASN A 634 -10.65 18.45 -7.88
N ILE A 635 -9.80 18.90 -8.80
CA ILE A 635 -9.70 18.35 -10.16
C ILE A 635 -8.23 18.05 -10.43
N ASN A 636 -7.91 16.78 -10.58
CA ASN A 636 -6.54 16.31 -10.71
C ASN A 636 -6.41 15.39 -11.92
N GLY A 637 -5.26 15.40 -12.55
CA GLY A 637 -5.02 14.54 -13.71
C GLY A 637 -3.55 14.28 -13.98
N SER A 638 -3.30 13.19 -14.65
CA SER A 638 -1.96 12.83 -15.13
C SER A 638 -2.01 12.20 -16.52
N TYR A 639 -1.05 12.57 -17.34
CA TYR A 639 -0.62 11.81 -18.50
C TYR A 639 0.73 11.16 -18.18
N ASN A 640 0.83 9.85 -18.36
CA ASN A 640 2.00 9.07 -17.95
C ASN A 640 2.37 8.04 -19.02
N ASP A 641 3.47 8.27 -19.73
CA ASP A 641 4.03 7.36 -20.73
C ASP A 641 5.14 6.51 -20.08
N VAL A 642 4.79 5.27 -19.71
CA VAL A 642 5.69 4.33 -19.03
C VAL A 642 5.98 3.16 -19.95
N SER A 643 7.24 2.97 -20.31
CA SER A 643 7.65 1.93 -21.27
C SER A 643 8.98 1.31 -20.90
N TYR A 644 9.14 0.05 -21.25
CA TYR A 644 10.44 -0.62 -21.22
C TYR A 644 11.36 0.01 -22.28
N LEU A 645 12.52 0.52 -21.88
CA LEU A 645 13.57 0.93 -22.80
C LEU A 645 14.34 -0.29 -23.33
N SER A 646 14.48 -1.31 -22.50
CA SER A 646 15.08 -2.59 -22.84
C SER A 646 14.45 -3.69 -21.99
N TYR A 647 13.94 -4.74 -22.59
CA TYR A 647 13.43 -5.96 -21.90
C TYR A 647 13.42 -7.13 -22.87
N LYS A 648 14.62 -7.74 -23.11
CA LYS A 648 14.84 -8.72 -24.18
C LYS A 648 14.53 -10.15 -23.81
N ASP A 649 14.62 -10.49 -22.52
CA ASP A 649 14.38 -11.85 -22.02
C ASP A 649 13.05 -11.92 -21.25
N ALA A 650 12.03 -11.31 -21.82
CA ALA A 650 10.70 -11.30 -21.25
C ALA A 650 9.97 -12.65 -21.44
N PRO A 651 9.05 -13.03 -20.54
CA PRO A 651 8.15 -14.13 -20.83
C PRO A 651 7.31 -13.82 -22.07
N CYS A 652 7.15 -14.81 -22.95
CA CYS A 652 6.26 -14.67 -24.10
C CYS A 652 4.79 -14.84 -23.69
N PRO A 653 3.87 -14.06 -24.26
CA PRO A 653 2.45 -14.22 -23.98
C PRO A 653 1.95 -15.58 -24.50
N PRO A 654 0.88 -16.14 -23.90
CA PRO A 654 0.34 -17.46 -24.25
C PRO A 654 0.04 -17.65 -25.74
N GLU A 655 -0.43 -16.61 -26.43
CA GLU A 655 -0.68 -16.63 -27.87
C GLU A 655 0.60 -16.85 -28.73
N VAL A 656 1.76 -16.53 -28.18
CA VAL A 656 3.07 -16.76 -28.77
C VAL A 656 3.66 -18.07 -28.24
N SER A 657 3.76 -18.24 -26.93
CA SER A 657 4.46 -19.36 -26.29
C SER A 657 3.81 -20.73 -26.51
N GLN A 658 2.50 -20.76 -26.80
CA GLN A 658 1.76 -21.99 -27.13
C GLN A 658 1.76 -22.32 -28.62
N ALA A 659 2.25 -21.42 -29.48
CA ALA A 659 2.32 -21.64 -30.92
C ALA A 659 3.45 -22.60 -31.29
N PRO A 660 3.31 -23.42 -32.37
CA PRO A 660 4.40 -24.23 -32.88
C PRO A 660 5.61 -23.38 -33.32
N GLY A 661 6.80 -23.71 -32.82
CA GLY A 661 8.00 -22.95 -33.12
C GLY A 661 8.15 -21.65 -32.33
N ALA A 662 7.45 -21.52 -31.21
CA ALA A 662 7.54 -20.37 -30.33
C ALA A 662 9.00 -20.05 -29.94
N PRO A 663 9.37 -18.76 -29.88
CA PRO A 663 10.68 -18.36 -29.37
C PRO A 663 10.84 -18.71 -27.89
N ALA A 664 12.07 -18.82 -27.47
CA ALA A 664 12.44 -19.13 -26.10
C ALA A 664 12.03 -18.02 -25.11
N SER A 665 12.28 -16.75 -25.47
CA SER A 665 11.86 -15.54 -24.77
C SER A 665 11.41 -14.50 -25.79
N CYS A 666 10.74 -13.45 -25.30
CA CYS A 666 10.24 -12.36 -26.12
C CYS A 666 10.94 -11.05 -25.80
N ASP A 667 10.99 -10.13 -26.79
CA ASP A 667 11.49 -8.77 -26.58
C ASP A 667 10.31 -7.81 -26.41
N LEU A 668 10.14 -7.30 -25.18
CA LEU A 668 9.13 -6.30 -24.85
C LEU A 668 9.70 -4.88 -24.79
N SER A 669 10.86 -4.62 -25.38
CA SER A 669 11.41 -3.27 -25.51
C SER A 669 10.46 -2.37 -26.30
N GLY A 670 10.14 -1.19 -25.75
CA GLY A 670 9.16 -0.26 -26.31
C GLY A 670 7.72 -0.51 -25.86
N HIS A 671 7.40 -1.64 -25.26
CA HIS A 671 6.07 -1.95 -24.74
C HIS A 671 5.77 -1.19 -23.45
N GLN A 672 4.48 -1.04 -23.12
CA GLN A 672 4.03 -0.38 -21.91
C GLN A 672 4.28 -1.27 -20.69
N VAL A 673 4.66 -0.65 -19.57
CA VAL A 673 4.83 -1.36 -18.30
C VAL A 673 3.47 -1.79 -17.73
N VAL A 674 3.42 -2.97 -17.15
CA VAL A 674 2.22 -3.56 -16.56
C VAL A 674 1.58 -2.65 -15.50
N GLY A 675 0.26 -2.53 -15.51
CA GLY A 675 -0.53 -1.74 -14.56
C GLY A 675 -0.48 -0.23 -14.77
N ALA A 676 0.32 0.28 -15.73
CA ALA A 676 0.46 1.71 -15.97
C ALA A 676 -0.60 2.22 -16.94
N SER A 677 -1.62 2.95 -16.46
CA SER A 677 -2.56 3.67 -17.33
C SER A 677 -1.93 4.95 -17.85
N LYS A 678 -2.13 5.28 -19.14
CA LYS A 678 -1.61 6.53 -19.75
C LYS A 678 -2.33 7.78 -19.26
N TRP A 679 -3.65 7.70 -19.15
CA TRP A 679 -4.48 8.80 -18.70
C TRP A 679 -5.19 8.41 -17.43
N ILE A 680 -5.03 9.23 -16.41
CA ILE A 680 -5.71 9.08 -15.13
C ILE A 680 -6.22 10.45 -14.72
N GLY A 681 -7.47 10.50 -14.24
CA GLY A 681 -8.04 11.74 -13.76
C GLY A 681 -9.05 11.48 -12.67
N ASN A 682 -9.17 12.42 -11.75
CA ASN A 682 -10.25 12.44 -10.77
C ASN A 682 -10.79 13.86 -10.58
N ALA A 683 -12.05 13.93 -10.23
CA ALA A 683 -12.72 15.15 -9.84
C ALA A 683 -13.59 14.85 -8.62
N ASN A 684 -13.43 15.64 -7.56
CA ASN A 684 -14.21 15.53 -6.34
C ASN A 684 -14.83 16.90 -6.03
N GLY A 685 -16.10 16.92 -5.67
CA GLY A 685 -16.79 18.15 -5.31
C GLY A 685 -17.59 17.96 -4.03
N GLU A 686 -17.54 18.95 -3.15
CA GLU A 686 -18.42 19.08 -2.00
C GLU A 686 -19.14 20.41 -2.07
N TYR A 687 -20.45 20.39 -1.95
CA TYR A 687 -21.28 21.59 -1.77
C TYR A 687 -21.99 21.49 -0.43
N LYS A 688 -21.75 22.48 0.43
CA LYS A 688 -22.36 22.59 1.75
C LYS A 688 -22.97 23.99 1.94
N TRP A 689 -24.04 24.04 2.70
CA TRP A 689 -24.74 25.29 2.99
C TRP A 689 -25.32 25.27 4.40
N ASN A 690 -25.38 26.41 5.04
CA ASN A 690 -25.95 26.54 6.38
C ASN A 690 -27.43 26.88 6.30
N LEU A 691 -28.25 26.22 7.11
CA LEU A 691 -29.64 26.57 7.34
C LEU A 691 -29.77 27.49 8.56
N ASP A 692 -30.83 28.30 8.60
CA ASP A 692 -31.07 29.24 9.70
C ASP A 692 -31.26 28.53 11.07
N ASN A 693 -31.60 27.24 11.08
CA ASN A 693 -31.76 26.43 12.26
C ASN A 693 -30.46 25.80 12.79
N GLY A 694 -29.30 26.15 12.22
CA GLY A 694 -27.98 25.66 12.64
C GLY A 694 -27.56 24.32 11.99
N PHE A 695 -28.39 23.74 11.15
CA PHE A 695 -28.00 22.55 10.39
C PHE A 695 -27.18 22.89 9.14
N GLU A 696 -26.20 22.05 8.83
CA GLU A 696 -25.37 22.12 7.63
C GLU A 696 -25.62 20.87 6.76
N PRO A 697 -26.56 20.91 5.79
CA PRO A 697 -26.65 19.89 4.78
C PRO A 697 -25.47 20.00 3.79
N TYR A 698 -25.07 18.85 3.24
CA TYR A 698 -24.04 18.80 2.20
C TYR A 698 -24.32 17.70 1.18
N VAL A 699 -23.72 17.85 0.00
CA VAL A 699 -23.67 16.83 -1.04
C VAL A 699 -22.23 16.70 -1.54
N THR A 700 -21.79 15.47 -1.80
CA THR A 700 -20.50 15.20 -2.43
C THR A 700 -20.70 14.35 -3.69
N ALA A 701 -19.83 14.56 -4.66
CA ALA A 701 -19.72 13.73 -5.83
C ALA A 701 -18.24 13.50 -6.15
N SER A 702 -17.88 12.27 -6.49
CA SER A 702 -16.53 11.95 -6.95
C SER A 702 -16.59 11.18 -8.27
N TYR A 703 -15.62 11.46 -9.14
CA TYR A 703 -15.39 10.79 -10.40
C TYR A 703 -13.93 10.40 -10.50
N ALA A 704 -13.65 9.12 -10.76
CA ALA A 704 -12.30 8.61 -10.97
C ALA A 704 -12.25 7.84 -12.29
N PHE A 705 -11.34 8.24 -13.18
CA PHE A 705 -11.14 7.67 -14.53
C PHE A 705 -9.74 7.09 -14.67
N ARG A 706 -9.65 5.92 -15.32
CA ARG A 706 -8.39 5.30 -15.77
C ARG A 706 -8.53 4.83 -17.21
N SER A 707 -7.55 5.14 -18.05
CA SER A 707 -7.48 4.58 -19.40
C SER A 707 -7.06 3.12 -19.35
N LYS A 708 -7.18 2.40 -20.46
CA LYS A 708 -6.72 1.02 -20.56
C LYS A 708 -5.26 0.86 -20.10
N ALA A 709 -4.93 -0.31 -19.55
CA ALA A 709 -3.59 -0.67 -19.12
C ALA A 709 -3.27 -2.11 -19.53
N VAL A 710 -1.99 -2.39 -19.68
CA VAL A 710 -1.48 -3.78 -19.78
C VAL A 710 -1.69 -4.45 -18.43
N GLY A 711 -2.36 -5.58 -18.39
CA GLY A 711 -2.72 -6.27 -17.16
C GLY A 711 -1.70 -7.31 -16.70
N THR A 712 -0.86 -7.82 -17.60
CA THR A 712 0.10 -8.90 -17.34
C THR A 712 1.49 -8.57 -17.87
N VAL A 713 2.54 -9.12 -17.26
CA VAL A 713 3.95 -8.77 -17.54
C VAL A 713 4.35 -9.08 -18.98
N GLU A 714 3.80 -10.14 -19.55
CA GLU A 714 4.06 -10.60 -20.93
C GLU A 714 3.31 -9.80 -22.01
N ASP A 715 2.52 -8.79 -21.64
CA ASP A 715 1.73 -7.92 -22.52
C ASP A 715 0.84 -8.69 -23.52
N SER A 716 0.08 -9.64 -23.01
CA SER A 716 -0.87 -10.41 -23.82
C SER A 716 -2.08 -9.60 -24.25
N ASP A 717 -2.56 -9.84 -25.47
CA ASP A 717 -3.82 -9.29 -25.97
C ASP A 717 -5.04 -9.75 -25.17
N TYR A 718 -4.97 -10.91 -24.54
CA TYR A 718 -6.01 -11.48 -23.68
C TYR A 718 -5.97 -10.98 -22.24
N GLY A 719 -4.87 -10.32 -21.84
CA GLY A 719 -4.60 -9.81 -20.50
C GLY A 719 -4.66 -8.29 -20.39
N GLN A 720 -5.51 -7.60 -21.17
CA GLN A 720 -5.64 -6.14 -21.13
C GLN A 720 -6.71 -5.70 -20.14
N ILE A 721 -6.42 -4.71 -19.30
CA ILE A 721 -7.41 -4.05 -18.43
C ILE A 721 -8.10 -2.95 -19.24
N PRO A 722 -9.43 -3.05 -19.47
CA PRO A 722 -10.18 -2.00 -20.16
C PRO A 722 -10.20 -0.69 -19.40
N SER A 723 -10.41 0.43 -20.10
CA SER A 723 -10.67 1.73 -19.47
C SER A 723 -11.97 1.70 -18.65
N TYR A 724 -11.97 2.40 -17.52
CA TYR A 724 -13.14 2.52 -16.68
C TYR A 724 -13.22 3.88 -15.98
N ALA A 725 -14.44 4.20 -15.54
CA ALA A 725 -14.71 5.31 -14.64
C ALA A 725 -15.64 4.85 -13.53
N VAL A 726 -15.40 5.35 -12.33
CA VAL A 726 -16.21 5.11 -11.14
C VAL A 726 -16.74 6.44 -10.62
N VAL A 727 -18.02 6.46 -10.27
CA VAL A 727 -18.70 7.64 -9.72
C VAL A 727 -19.27 7.28 -8.37
N ASN A 728 -19.00 8.12 -7.36
CA ASN A 728 -19.58 7.97 -6.03
C ASN A 728 -20.36 9.23 -5.66
N PHE A 729 -21.40 9.08 -4.85
CA PHE A 729 -22.19 10.19 -4.31
C PHE A 729 -22.32 10.02 -2.79
N SER A 730 -22.43 11.16 -2.10
CA SER A 730 -22.85 11.16 -0.69
C SER A 730 -23.67 12.43 -0.43
N THR A 731 -24.61 12.31 0.49
CA THR A 731 -25.35 13.46 1.04
C THR A 731 -25.49 13.27 2.54
N GLY A 732 -25.44 14.34 3.28
CA GLY A 732 -25.54 14.28 4.73
C GLY A 732 -26.02 15.58 5.36
N LEU A 733 -26.21 15.48 6.64
CA LEU A 733 -26.64 16.57 7.49
C LEU A 733 -25.76 16.59 8.74
N ARG A 734 -25.18 17.75 9.05
CA ARG A 734 -24.43 18.04 10.27
C ARG A 734 -25.22 18.99 11.16
N GLY A 735 -25.01 18.88 12.45
CA GLY A 735 -25.62 19.78 13.42
C GLY A 735 -24.96 19.67 14.79
N ASP A 736 -25.15 20.70 15.60
CA ASP A 736 -24.63 20.74 16.95
C ASP A 736 -25.65 20.12 17.95
N PHE A 737 -25.14 19.35 18.93
CA PHE A 737 -25.92 18.79 20.00
C PHE A 737 -25.06 18.62 21.27
N ASN A 738 -25.50 19.13 22.41
CA ASN A 738 -24.85 18.97 23.73
C ASN A 738 -23.31 19.19 23.72
N GLN A 739 -22.84 20.29 23.19
CA GLN A 739 -21.42 20.66 23.05
C GLN A 739 -20.64 19.80 22.04
N GLY A 740 -21.30 18.87 21.35
CA GLY A 740 -20.69 18.05 20.27
C GLY A 740 -21.35 18.31 18.93
N GLN A 741 -20.76 17.76 17.89
CA GLN A 741 -21.27 17.79 16.53
C GLN A 741 -21.67 16.38 16.08
N TRP A 742 -22.87 16.24 15.55
CA TRP A 742 -23.32 15.00 14.91
C TRP A 742 -23.38 15.14 13.39
N GLU A 743 -23.18 14.02 12.70
CA GLU A 743 -23.32 13.89 11.27
C GLU A 743 -24.09 12.60 10.95
N VAL A 744 -25.04 12.69 10.05
CA VAL A 744 -25.65 11.51 9.41
C VAL A 744 -25.53 11.66 7.92
N SER A 745 -25.04 10.62 7.23
CA SER A 745 -24.84 10.63 5.78
C SER A 745 -25.32 9.34 5.13
N LEU A 746 -25.88 9.50 3.93
CA LEU A 746 -26.20 8.43 2.99
C LEU A 746 -25.15 8.47 1.87
N TRP A 747 -24.54 7.33 1.54
CA TRP A 747 -23.52 7.26 0.51
C TRP A 747 -23.77 6.11 -0.47
N LEU A 748 -23.35 6.32 -1.70
CA LEU A 748 -23.47 5.37 -2.81
C LEU A 748 -22.14 5.29 -3.54
N LYS A 749 -21.41 4.19 -3.36
CA LYS A 749 -20.18 3.89 -4.10
C LYS A 749 -20.49 3.21 -5.42
N ASN A 750 -19.67 3.46 -6.46
CA ASN A 750 -19.86 2.92 -7.82
C ASN A 750 -21.33 3.03 -8.29
N ALA A 751 -21.88 4.21 -8.26
CA ALA A 751 -23.33 4.48 -8.47
C ALA A 751 -23.90 3.87 -9.75
N PHE A 752 -23.09 3.72 -10.80
CA PHE A 752 -23.51 3.17 -12.09
C PHE A 752 -23.23 1.66 -12.24
N ASP A 753 -22.87 0.99 -11.14
CA ASP A 753 -22.58 -0.46 -11.07
C ASP A 753 -21.59 -0.93 -12.16
N LYS A 754 -20.53 -0.12 -12.36
CA LYS A 754 -19.50 -0.46 -13.34
C LYS A 754 -18.71 -1.67 -12.90
N THR A 755 -18.76 -2.77 -13.65
CA THR A 755 -17.82 -3.89 -13.49
C THR A 755 -16.47 -3.48 -14.06
N TYR A 756 -15.41 -3.53 -13.25
CA TYR A 756 -14.05 -3.19 -13.64
C TYR A 756 -13.04 -4.05 -12.91
N TYR A 757 -11.87 -4.21 -13.53
CA TYR A 757 -10.77 -4.99 -12.97
C TYR A 757 -9.66 -4.05 -12.49
N THR A 758 -9.13 -4.31 -11.31
CA THR A 758 -8.03 -3.53 -10.73
C THR A 758 -6.67 -4.10 -11.07
N THR A 759 -6.58 -5.41 -11.24
CA THR A 759 -5.36 -6.16 -11.53
C THR A 759 -5.71 -7.46 -12.26
N LEU A 760 -4.83 -7.92 -13.15
CA LEU A 760 -4.92 -9.22 -13.79
C LEU A 760 -3.66 -10.03 -13.52
N TRP A 761 -3.79 -11.34 -13.59
CA TRP A 761 -2.68 -12.31 -13.58
C TRP A 761 -2.83 -13.29 -14.71
N THR A 762 -1.70 -13.73 -15.21
CA THR A 762 -1.64 -14.94 -16.05
C THR A 762 -1.73 -16.14 -15.13
N GLY A 763 -2.86 -16.82 -15.18
CA GLY A 763 -3.09 -18.10 -14.52
C GLY A 763 -2.36 -19.24 -15.20
N GLY A 764 -2.44 -20.43 -14.59
CA GLY A 764 -1.94 -21.64 -15.23
C GLY A 764 -2.55 -21.85 -16.61
N ASN A 765 -1.83 -22.51 -17.52
CA ASN A 765 -2.33 -22.92 -18.84
C ASN A 765 -2.74 -21.77 -19.78
N GLY A 766 -2.29 -20.53 -19.52
CA GLY A 766 -2.56 -19.37 -20.37
C GLY A 766 -3.95 -18.77 -20.21
N GLY A 767 -4.65 -19.10 -19.15
CA GLY A 767 -5.83 -18.37 -18.72
C GLY A 767 -5.48 -17.10 -17.96
N TYR A 768 -6.44 -16.21 -17.79
CA TYR A 768 -6.30 -14.94 -17.10
C TYR A 768 -7.31 -14.84 -15.96
N GLU A 769 -6.83 -14.47 -14.79
CA GLU A 769 -7.63 -14.22 -13.61
C GLU A 769 -7.52 -12.76 -13.23
N GLY A 770 -8.56 -12.20 -12.59
CA GLY A 770 -8.58 -10.80 -12.22
C GLY A 770 -9.22 -10.53 -10.88
N LEU A 771 -8.88 -9.38 -10.32
CA LEU A 771 -9.56 -8.81 -9.15
C LEU A 771 -10.57 -7.77 -9.60
N LEU A 772 -11.80 -7.96 -9.19
CA LEU A 772 -12.87 -7.01 -9.43
C LEU A 772 -12.76 -5.81 -8.47
N GLY A 773 -13.10 -4.64 -8.98
CA GLY A 773 -13.32 -3.47 -8.14
C GLY A 773 -14.65 -3.59 -7.38
N THR A 774 -14.85 -2.71 -6.39
CA THR A 774 -16.07 -2.66 -5.55
C THR A 774 -17.33 -2.52 -6.40
N PRO A 775 -18.40 -3.31 -6.16
CA PRO A 775 -19.69 -3.16 -6.83
C PRO A 775 -20.39 -1.86 -6.41
N ARG A 776 -21.56 -1.58 -6.99
CA ARG A 776 -22.42 -0.56 -6.41
C ARG A 776 -22.76 -0.96 -4.97
N THR A 777 -22.53 -0.05 -4.04
CA THR A 777 -22.78 -0.29 -2.61
C THR A 777 -23.41 0.94 -2.00
N LEU A 778 -24.59 0.76 -1.41
CA LEU A 778 -25.32 1.78 -0.66
C LEU A 778 -25.06 1.60 0.84
N GLY A 779 -24.94 2.71 1.57
CA GLY A 779 -24.79 2.65 3.02
C GLY A 779 -25.12 3.96 3.71
N VAL A 780 -25.20 3.88 5.04
CA VAL A 780 -25.46 5.00 5.95
C VAL A 780 -24.36 5.06 6.99
N THR A 781 -23.96 6.27 7.35
CA THR A 781 -23.01 6.51 8.45
C THR A 781 -23.60 7.52 9.41
N GLY A 782 -23.46 7.25 10.72
CA GLY A 782 -23.68 8.18 11.79
C GLY A 782 -22.37 8.45 12.52
N ARG A 783 -22.09 9.73 12.83
CA ARG A 783 -20.91 10.17 13.59
C ARG A 783 -21.33 11.14 14.67
N TYR A 784 -20.62 11.12 15.78
CA TYR A 784 -20.74 12.09 16.86
C TYR A 784 -19.37 12.40 17.44
N ASP A 785 -19.00 13.69 17.40
CA ASP A 785 -17.77 14.25 17.95
C ASP A 785 -18.13 15.12 19.16
N PHE A 786 -17.49 14.94 20.34
CA PHE A 786 -17.85 15.61 21.59
C PHE A 786 -16.69 15.77 22.58
#